data_95edbfa5958c049b78d44fd00bda4ccc
#
_entry.id   95edbfa5958c049b78d44fd00bda4ccc
#
_cell.length_a   1.000
_cell.length_b   1.000
_cell.length_c   1.000
_cell.angle_alpha   90.00
_cell.angle_beta   90.00
_cell.angle_gamma   90.00
#
_symmetry.space_group_name_H-M   'P 1'
#
loop_
_entity.id
_entity.type
_entity.pdbx_description
1 polymer ?
#
loop_
_entity_poly.entity_id
_entity_poly.type
_entity_poly.pdbx_seq_one_letter_code
_entity_poly.pdbx_strand_id
1 'polypeptide(L)'
;MTAASSPAAGARPGFWARLGLSSRILIGLALGMLLGLFIGEPAGALQPIADVYIRLMQMTVLPYLVLTLIVGLGELDAGAAKRLAWRAGLTLVVLSAAALAVIGVMPLAFPPFENASFFSDSMLEPAEPLALPELYVPANPFNALANAVVPAVVLFSTAMGVALIGVPAKEGLLANLRTIEQAVVRVTRFVIALTPIGVFAIAAVAAGTMEPATLQRLGVYFATFGAAALLLTFVVLPLAVTAVTPFRYTEVVGVARDALLTAFIANSVFIVLPILVERANALVARHGLRNTDSDAAVEVVIPVAFTFPNAGKLLTLLFVPYVAWLTGDPMGPGGYGTLFGAGVFAYFAKAQVALPFLMDLVGVPHDYFQLYVPTAIVTGKFDALASAMCLLAIGLISAAATTGALRFRAARLLATAAVIVAVVAVAVAGTRWLLAATVDTSYRQAEIVRSMHLPRGPLPATVRAELPPPEPVAGSAIERIRARNALRVGYIPGRLPFSFVNAQGTLVGMDVELAGRLARDLGVASVEFVALRWDTLGLAVSEGRVDMMMSVPYVAELLLEARFSTPHVDGHVGFVVRDERRHDFATLEHLRKLRRVTLGLMVEFPTLETRLREYLSGIDVDFVVVDTSQGMPRELPAGVDALIMLAEAGAAWSLLHPQYSVVVPQPEPLRWPAGVVTRKASADLAEFVDDWLLVQKASGVVSRAYDYWVLGKGGQATRKRWTILRDVLGWGG
;
A
#
# COMPACT_ATOMS: atom_id res chain seq x y z
N MET A 1 -42.37 -54.49 -35.04
CA MET A 1 -40.97 -54.18 -35.42
C MET A 1 -40.77 -52.69 -35.16
N THR A 2 -40.33 -52.35 -34.01
CA THR A 2 -39.95 -50.97 -33.60
C THR A 2 -38.45 -51.00 -33.36
N ALA A 3 -37.72 -50.31 -34.22
CA ALA A 3 -36.27 -50.19 -34.11
C ALA A 3 -35.89 -49.29 -32.94
N ALA A 4 -35.14 -49.85 -31.98
CA ALA A 4 -34.52 -49.13 -30.90
C ALA A 4 -33.37 -48.28 -31.44
N SER A 5 -33.50 -46.94 -31.33
CA SER A 5 -32.44 -46.00 -31.62
C SER A 5 -31.35 -46.09 -30.53
N SER A 6 -30.15 -46.50 -30.92
CA SER A 6 -28.96 -46.54 -30.12
C SER A 6 -28.62 -45.11 -29.58
N PRO A 7 -28.26 -44.91 -28.31
CA PRO A 7 -27.83 -43.61 -27.84
C PRO A 7 -26.46 -43.25 -28.44
N ALA A 8 -26.37 -42.06 -29.01
CA ALA A 8 -25.15 -41.51 -29.58
C ALA A 8 -24.00 -41.56 -28.55
N ALA A 9 -22.87 -42.10 -28.95
CA ALA A 9 -21.64 -42.15 -28.16
C ALA A 9 -21.24 -40.74 -27.74
N GLY A 10 -21.36 -40.45 -26.44
CA GLY A 10 -20.98 -39.20 -25.83
C GLY A 10 -19.51 -38.87 -26.10
N ALA A 11 -19.26 -37.75 -26.75
CA ALA A 11 -17.94 -37.21 -26.97
C ALA A 11 -17.18 -37.19 -25.65
N ARG A 12 -16.02 -37.84 -25.58
CA ARG A 12 -15.18 -37.83 -24.39
C ARG A 12 -14.87 -36.38 -23.99
N PRO A 13 -15.16 -35.94 -22.74
CA PRO A 13 -14.88 -34.57 -22.34
C PRO A 13 -13.41 -34.27 -22.53
N GLY A 14 -13.10 -33.17 -23.23
CA GLY A 14 -11.74 -32.74 -23.53
C GLY A 14 -10.91 -32.61 -22.26
N PHE A 15 -9.59 -32.64 -22.37
CA PHE A 15 -8.62 -32.58 -21.26
C PHE A 15 -8.95 -31.45 -20.25
N TRP A 16 -9.31 -30.26 -20.73
CA TRP A 16 -9.71 -29.12 -19.89
C TRP A 16 -10.97 -29.37 -19.08
N ALA A 17 -11.94 -30.10 -19.62
CA ALA A 17 -13.18 -30.39 -18.90
C ALA A 17 -12.97 -31.40 -17.74
N ARG A 18 -11.90 -32.17 -17.76
CA ARG A 18 -11.54 -33.13 -16.72
C ARG A 18 -10.78 -32.49 -15.54
N LEU A 19 -10.19 -31.31 -15.75
CA LEU A 19 -9.46 -30.59 -14.72
C LEU A 19 -10.43 -29.82 -13.82
N GLY A 20 -10.27 -29.97 -12.51
CA GLY A 20 -10.96 -29.13 -11.52
C GLY A 20 -10.62 -27.64 -11.68
N LEU A 21 -11.51 -26.75 -11.24
CA LEU A 21 -11.32 -25.29 -11.34
C LEU A 21 -9.97 -24.84 -10.72
N SER A 22 -9.60 -25.38 -9.55
CA SER A 22 -8.32 -25.06 -8.88
C SER A 22 -7.11 -25.39 -9.77
N SER A 23 -7.14 -26.53 -10.48
CA SER A 23 -6.04 -26.92 -11.37
C SER A 23 -5.95 -25.98 -12.58
N ARG A 24 -7.10 -25.54 -13.15
CA ARG A 24 -7.13 -24.56 -14.26
C ARG A 24 -6.58 -23.20 -13.81
N ILE A 25 -6.88 -22.77 -12.59
CA ILE A 25 -6.37 -21.51 -12.00
C ILE A 25 -4.84 -21.60 -11.82
N LEU A 26 -4.33 -22.72 -11.29
CA LEU A 26 -2.88 -22.92 -11.13
C LEU A 26 -2.15 -22.93 -12.48
N ILE A 27 -2.75 -23.58 -13.51
CA ILE A 27 -2.19 -23.56 -14.87
C ILE A 27 -2.21 -22.13 -15.43
N GLY A 28 -3.32 -21.39 -15.25
CA GLY A 28 -3.42 -19.99 -15.65
C GLY A 28 -2.35 -19.13 -14.98
N LEU A 29 -2.15 -19.29 -13.67
CA LEU A 29 -1.09 -18.60 -12.93
C LEU A 29 0.31 -18.91 -13.49
N ALA A 30 0.63 -20.22 -13.64
CA ALA A 30 1.94 -20.64 -14.13
C ALA A 30 2.22 -20.13 -15.54
N LEU A 31 1.25 -20.28 -16.44
CA LEU A 31 1.37 -19.77 -17.83
C LEU A 31 1.47 -18.25 -17.87
N GLY A 32 0.70 -17.53 -17.04
CA GLY A 32 0.80 -16.07 -16.95
C GLY A 32 2.19 -15.64 -16.47
N MET A 33 2.70 -16.22 -15.39
CA MET A 33 4.06 -15.94 -14.89
C MET A 33 5.12 -16.23 -15.94
N LEU A 34 5.04 -17.40 -16.61
CA LEU A 34 5.98 -17.76 -17.68
C LEU A 34 5.92 -16.77 -18.84
N LEU A 35 4.72 -16.38 -19.28
CA LEU A 35 4.56 -15.38 -20.34
C LEU A 35 5.17 -14.04 -19.94
N GLY A 36 4.86 -13.55 -18.72
CA GLY A 36 5.38 -12.28 -18.22
C GLY A 36 6.92 -12.27 -18.14
N LEU A 37 7.52 -13.35 -17.63
CA LEU A 37 8.97 -13.51 -17.61
C LEU A 37 9.57 -13.67 -19.01
N PHE A 38 8.82 -14.25 -19.95
CA PHE A 38 9.26 -14.45 -21.32
C PHE A 38 9.31 -13.15 -22.12
N ILE A 39 8.20 -12.39 -22.15
CA ILE A 39 8.07 -11.18 -22.98
C ILE A 39 8.42 -9.87 -22.23
N GLY A 40 8.37 -9.85 -20.90
CA GLY A 40 8.67 -8.66 -20.09
C GLY A 40 7.57 -7.59 -20.19
N GLU A 41 7.98 -6.30 -20.29
CA GLU A 41 7.09 -5.13 -20.31
C GLU A 41 5.89 -5.20 -21.28
N PRO A 42 6.00 -5.78 -22.51
CA PRO A 42 4.85 -5.98 -23.39
C PRO A 42 3.68 -6.77 -22.77
N ALA A 43 3.92 -7.53 -21.69
CA ALA A 43 2.84 -8.18 -20.93
C ALA A 43 1.85 -7.17 -20.31
N GLY A 44 2.26 -5.92 -20.14
CA GLY A 44 1.39 -4.81 -19.71
C GLY A 44 0.19 -4.58 -20.62
N ALA A 45 0.25 -5.02 -21.89
CA ALA A 45 -0.91 -4.99 -22.79
C ALA A 45 -2.10 -5.84 -22.30
N LEU A 46 -1.88 -6.77 -21.38
CA LEU A 46 -2.93 -7.58 -20.74
C LEU A 46 -3.60 -6.88 -19.56
N GLN A 47 -3.12 -5.70 -19.13
CA GLN A 47 -3.69 -4.94 -18.01
C GLN A 47 -5.21 -4.73 -18.13
N PRO A 48 -5.80 -4.34 -19.29
CA PRO A 48 -7.24 -4.16 -19.39
C PRO A 48 -8.04 -5.44 -19.09
N ILE A 49 -7.50 -6.62 -19.41
CA ILE A 49 -8.16 -7.91 -19.10
C ILE A 49 -8.12 -8.17 -17.60
N ALA A 50 -6.99 -7.88 -16.96
CA ALA A 50 -6.82 -7.97 -15.51
C ALA A 50 -7.81 -7.06 -14.78
N ASP A 51 -7.91 -5.79 -15.19
CA ASP A 51 -8.79 -4.79 -14.59
C ASP A 51 -10.28 -5.14 -14.76
N VAL A 52 -10.68 -5.57 -15.93
CA VAL A 52 -12.07 -6.03 -16.18
C VAL A 52 -12.41 -7.21 -15.26
N TYR A 53 -11.51 -8.17 -15.12
CA TYR A 53 -11.73 -9.32 -14.23
C TYR A 53 -11.88 -8.89 -12.75
N ILE A 54 -11.03 -7.99 -12.26
CA ILE A 54 -11.12 -7.45 -10.90
C ILE A 54 -12.45 -6.74 -10.69
N ARG A 55 -12.87 -5.87 -11.61
CA ARG A 55 -14.16 -5.16 -11.56
C ARG A 55 -15.36 -6.12 -11.56
N LEU A 56 -15.33 -7.18 -12.38
CA LEU A 56 -16.37 -8.22 -12.37
C LEU A 56 -16.45 -8.94 -11.03
N MET A 57 -15.32 -9.23 -10.40
CA MET A 57 -15.29 -9.81 -9.06
C MET A 57 -15.92 -8.87 -8.01
N GLN A 58 -15.55 -7.59 -8.04
CA GLN A 58 -16.07 -6.58 -7.10
C GLN A 58 -17.59 -6.37 -7.28
N MET A 59 -18.09 -6.31 -8.50
CA MET A 59 -19.50 -6.06 -8.83
C MET A 59 -20.47 -7.03 -8.15
N THR A 60 -20.07 -8.28 -7.95
CA THR A 60 -20.98 -9.32 -7.40
C THR A 60 -20.97 -9.40 -5.88
N VAL A 61 -19.93 -8.86 -5.23
CA VAL A 61 -19.67 -9.11 -3.80
C VAL A 61 -20.64 -8.36 -2.90
N LEU A 62 -20.84 -7.06 -3.12
CA LEU A 62 -21.70 -6.23 -2.26
C LEU A 62 -23.18 -6.64 -2.31
N PRO A 63 -23.82 -6.84 -3.50
CA PRO A 63 -25.18 -7.36 -3.56
C PRO A 63 -25.33 -8.71 -2.89
N TYR A 64 -24.37 -9.63 -3.08
CA TYR A 64 -24.37 -10.93 -2.41
C TYR A 64 -24.33 -10.78 -0.88
N LEU A 65 -23.44 -9.92 -0.37
CA LEU A 65 -23.28 -9.68 1.06
C LEU A 65 -24.58 -9.15 1.70
N VAL A 66 -25.20 -8.15 1.09
CA VAL A 66 -26.46 -7.57 1.59
C VAL A 66 -27.55 -8.65 1.70
N LEU A 67 -27.74 -9.40 0.62
CA LEU A 67 -28.77 -10.45 0.56
C LEU A 67 -28.51 -11.56 1.57
N THR A 68 -27.28 -12.07 1.64
CA THR A 68 -26.90 -13.16 2.55
C THR A 68 -27.07 -12.75 4.02
N LEU A 69 -26.72 -11.52 4.40
CA LEU A 69 -26.90 -11.05 5.78
C LEU A 69 -28.37 -10.85 6.13
N ILE A 70 -29.18 -10.24 5.26
CA ILE A 70 -30.59 -10.00 5.50
C ILE A 70 -31.36 -11.33 5.59
N VAL A 71 -31.12 -12.23 4.62
CA VAL A 71 -31.82 -13.53 4.59
C VAL A 71 -31.34 -14.40 5.75
N GLY A 72 -30.05 -14.58 5.92
CA GLY A 72 -29.48 -15.47 6.92
C GLY A 72 -29.84 -15.10 8.36
N LEU A 73 -29.88 -13.80 8.69
CA LEU A 73 -30.32 -13.34 10.00
C LEU A 73 -31.84 -13.32 10.13
N GLY A 74 -32.56 -12.92 9.06
CA GLY A 74 -34.02 -12.85 9.05
C GLY A 74 -34.71 -14.20 9.22
N GLU A 75 -34.04 -15.30 8.91
CA GLU A 75 -34.57 -16.68 9.08
C GLU A 75 -34.43 -17.23 10.48
N LEU A 76 -33.64 -16.61 11.35
CA LEU A 76 -33.45 -17.11 12.72
C LEU A 76 -34.74 -17.09 13.52
N ASP A 77 -34.95 -18.15 14.32
CA ASP A 77 -36.11 -18.26 15.22
C ASP A 77 -35.79 -17.63 16.59
N ALA A 78 -36.75 -16.86 17.14
CA ALA A 78 -36.49 -15.93 18.25
C ALA A 78 -36.18 -16.60 19.61
N GLY A 79 -36.56 -17.85 19.84
CA GLY A 79 -36.57 -18.46 21.17
C GLY A 79 -35.31 -19.24 21.57
N ALA A 80 -34.94 -20.23 20.80
CA ALA A 80 -33.78 -21.09 21.08
C ALA A 80 -32.47 -20.45 20.60
N ALA A 81 -32.52 -19.65 19.51
CA ALA A 81 -31.39 -19.01 18.85
C ALA A 81 -30.69 -17.96 19.74
N LYS A 82 -31.43 -17.21 20.58
CA LYS A 82 -30.86 -16.08 21.34
C LYS A 82 -29.76 -16.49 22.33
N ARG A 83 -29.92 -17.56 23.08
CA ARG A 83 -28.94 -18.03 24.07
C ARG A 83 -27.74 -18.68 23.41
N LEU A 84 -27.97 -19.47 22.34
CA LEU A 84 -26.91 -20.12 21.58
C LEU A 84 -26.11 -19.10 20.77
N ALA A 85 -26.81 -18.17 20.09
CA ALA A 85 -26.20 -17.09 19.33
C ALA A 85 -25.29 -16.18 20.18
N TRP A 86 -25.73 -15.82 21.42
CA TRP A 86 -24.92 -15.01 22.32
C TRP A 86 -23.62 -15.72 22.74
N ARG A 87 -23.70 -17.01 23.11
CA ARG A 87 -22.53 -17.77 23.54
C ARG A 87 -21.56 -18.03 22.37
N ALA A 88 -22.08 -18.43 21.22
CA ALA A 88 -21.30 -18.64 20.01
C ALA A 88 -20.69 -17.31 19.50
N GLY A 89 -21.46 -16.22 19.52
CA GLY A 89 -21.00 -14.89 19.17
C GLY A 89 -19.86 -14.41 20.07
N LEU A 90 -19.99 -14.56 21.40
CA LEU A 90 -18.92 -14.22 22.34
C LEU A 90 -17.66 -15.05 22.08
N THR A 91 -17.81 -16.36 21.81
CA THR A 91 -16.69 -17.24 21.48
C THR A 91 -16.01 -16.79 20.18
N LEU A 92 -16.79 -16.44 19.15
CA LEU A 92 -16.28 -15.92 17.89
C LEU A 92 -15.48 -14.62 18.10
N VAL A 93 -16.01 -13.67 18.88
CA VAL A 93 -15.34 -12.40 19.18
C VAL A 93 -14.01 -12.65 19.90
N VAL A 94 -13.98 -13.52 20.91
CA VAL A 94 -12.74 -13.84 21.67
C VAL A 94 -11.70 -14.50 20.78
N LEU A 95 -12.09 -15.48 19.94
CA LEU A 95 -11.16 -16.14 19.04
C LEU A 95 -10.70 -15.22 17.90
N SER A 96 -11.56 -14.32 17.41
CA SER A 96 -11.18 -13.30 16.44
C SER A 96 -10.20 -12.29 17.04
N ALA A 97 -10.40 -11.86 18.30
CA ALA A 97 -9.46 -10.98 19.00
C ALA A 97 -8.09 -11.65 19.17
N ALA A 98 -8.05 -12.96 19.50
CA ALA A 98 -6.81 -13.71 19.57
C ALA A 98 -6.12 -13.82 18.20
N ALA A 99 -6.88 -14.00 17.12
CA ALA A 99 -6.35 -14.01 15.76
C ALA A 99 -5.78 -12.64 15.36
N LEU A 100 -6.51 -11.54 15.66
CA LEU A 100 -6.04 -10.18 15.40
C LEU A 100 -4.78 -9.83 16.18
N ALA A 101 -4.64 -10.33 17.42
CA ALA A 101 -3.42 -10.17 18.20
C ALA A 101 -2.21 -10.83 17.51
N VAL A 102 -2.37 -12.06 16.98
CA VAL A 102 -1.32 -12.72 16.19
C VAL A 102 -1.01 -11.92 14.94
N ILE A 103 -2.03 -11.51 14.19
CA ILE A 103 -1.88 -10.71 12.95
C ILE A 103 -1.14 -9.40 13.23
N GLY A 104 -1.45 -8.72 14.34
CA GLY A 104 -0.82 -7.45 14.73
C GLY A 104 0.65 -7.57 15.14
N VAL A 105 1.04 -8.74 15.65
CA VAL A 105 2.44 -8.99 16.06
C VAL A 105 3.30 -9.52 14.90
N MET A 106 2.72 -10.19 13.90
CA MET A 106 3.47 -10.77 12.79
C MET A 106 4.31 -9.77 11.97
N PRO A 107 3.90 -8.51 11.74
CA PRO A 107 4.73 -7.52 11.06
C PRO A 107 6.05 -7.20 11.75
N LEU A 108 6.21 -7.53 13.04
CA LEU A 108 7.51 -7.43 13.73
C LEU A 108 8.56 -8.42 13.15
N ALA A 109 8.10 -9.43 12.40
CA ALA A 109 8.99 -10.34 11.68
C ALA A 109 9.51 -9.76 10.38
N PHE A 110 8.95 -8.67 9.87
CA PHE A 110 9.45 -8.05 8.64
C PHE A 110 10.88 -7.58 8.84
N PRO A 111 11.78 -7.83 7.88
CA PRO A 111 13.14 -7.33 7.97
C PRO A 111 13.13 -5.79 7.92
N PRO A 112 14.08 -5.12 8.59
CA PRO A 112 14.20 -3.68 8.45
C PRO A 112 14.49 -3.36 6.98
N PHE A 113 13.75 -2.42 6.44
CA PHE A 113 13.86 -2.01 5.05
C PHE A 113 13.99 -0.48 5.03
N GLU A 114 15.18 -0.01 4.66
CA GLU A 114 15.40 1.40 4.41
C GLU A 114 14.79 1.75 3.06
N ASN A 115 13.74 2.53 3.04
CA ASN A 115 13.03 2.89 1.82
C ASN A 115 12.77 4.40 1.79
N ALA A 116 13.79 5.19 1.48
CA ALA A 116 13.52 6.52 1.00
C ALA A 116 12.95 6.41 -0.43
N SER A 117 11.87 7.09 -0.69
CA SER A 117 11.17 7.09 -1.99
C SER A 117 11.37 8.43 -2.70
N PHE A 118 11.27 8.41 -4.02
CA PHE A 118 11.10 9.64 -4.80
C PHE A 118 9.86 10.40 -4.30
N PHE A 119 9.84 11.70 -4.56
CA PHE A 119 8.67 12.52 -4.25
C PHE A 119 7.41 11.92 -4.91
N SER A 120 6.29 11.96 -4.19
CA SER A 120 4.99 11.49 -4.68
C SER A 120 3.92 12.49 -4.31
N ASP A 121 2.97 12.72 -5.22
CA ASP A 121 1.83 13.60 -4.98
C ASP A 121 0.98 13.12 -3.78
N SER A 122 1.03 11.83 -3.45
CA SER A 122 0.38 11.29 -2.24
C SER A 122 0.91 11.87 -0.92
N MET A 123 2.13 12.45 -0.92
CA MET A 123 2.66 13.17 0.25
C MET A 123 1.92 14.50 0.50
N LEU A 124 1.19 15.01 -0.50
CA LEU A 124 0.43 16.24 -0.44
C LEU A 124 -1.05 16.02 -0.15
N GLU A 125 -1.53 14.80 -0.30
CA GLU A 125 -2.92 14.46 -0.04
C GLU A 125 -3.16 14.34 1.46
N PRO A 126 -4.09 15.14 2.04
CA PRO A 126 -4.45 14.98 3.43
C PRO A 126 -5.04 13.58 3.61
N ALA A 127 -4.55 12.84 4.59
CA ALA A 127 -5.27 11.68 5.08
C ALA A 127 -6.66 12.17 5.52
N GLU A 128 -7.72 11.76 4.83
CA GLU A 128 -9.09 12.16 5.19
C GLU A 128 -9.31 11.80 6.66
N PRO A 129 -9.76 12.75 7.50
CA PRO A 129 -10.00 12.48 8.90
C PRO A 129 -11.06 11.39 9.00
N LEU A 130 -10.70 10.27 9.59
CA LEU A 130 -11.57 9.12 9.79
C LEU A 130 -12.72 9.51 10.73
N ALA A 131 -13.85 9.90 10.15
CA ALA A 131 -15.09 10.05 10.88
C ALA A 131 -15.62 8.62 11.20
N LEU A 132 -15.10 8.02 12.29
CA LEU A 132 -15.50 6.68 12.70
C LEU A 132 -17.04 6.49 12.77
N PRO A 133 -17.86 7.46 13.25
CA PRO A 133 -19.31 7.32 13.20
C PRO A 133 -19.86 7.16 11.79
N GLU A 134 -19.36 7.88 10.81
CA GLU A 134 -19.80 7.85 9.41
C GLU A 134 -19.38 6.55 8.72
N LEU A 135 -18.24 5.98 9.13
CA LEU A 135 -17.73 4.73 8.62
C LEU A 135 -18.67 3.55 8.95
N TYR A 136 -19.30 3.56 10.13
CA TYR A 136 -20.15 2.47 10.59
C TYR A 136 -21.64 2.77 10.46
N VAL A 137 -22.07 4.00 10.72
CA VAL A 137 -23.47 4.39 10.71
C VAL A 137 -23.74 5.30 9.51
N PRO A 138 -24.22 4.73 8.38
CA PRO A 138 -24.43 5.53 7.19
C PRO A 138 -25.67 6.42 7.34
N ALA A 139 -25.52 7.71 7.04
CA ALA A 139 -26.69 8.61 6.89
C ALA A 139 -27.59 8.15 5.72
N ASN A 140 -26.98 7.54 4.68
CA ASN A 140 -27.69 6.95 3.56
C ASN A 140 -27.06 5.58 3.21
N PRO A 141 -27.75 4.45 3.47
CA PRO A 141 -27.24 3.11 3.20
C PRO A 141 -27.01 2.82 1.71
N PHE A 142 -27.75 3.47 0.82
CA PHE A 142 -27.55 3.32 -0.63
C PHE A 142 -26.28 4.04 -1.09
N ASN A 143 -25.96 5.18 -0.49
CA ASN A 143 -24.69 5.85 -0.75
C ASN A 143 -23.50 5.02 -0.25
N ALA A 144 -23.62 4.43 0.94
CA ALA A 144 -22.60 3.50 1.46
C ALA A 144 -22.42 2.27 0.54
N LEU A 145 -23.49 1.75 -0.05
CA LEU A 145 -23.45 0.66 -1.01
C LEU A 145 -22.76 1.08 -2.34
N ALA A 146 -23.10 2.28 -2.85
CA ALA A 146 -22.53 2.82 -4.09
C ALA A 146 -21.02 3.10 -3.98
N ASN A 147 -20.57 3.60 -2.81
CA ASN A 147 -19.17 3.90 -2.53
C ASN A 147 -18.41 2.76 -1.86
N ALA A 148 -19.00 1.56 -1.79
CA ALA A 148 -18.39 0.36 -1.23
C ALA A 148 -17.90 0.51 0.23
N VAL A 149 -18.55 1.35 1.06
CA VAL A 149 -18.26 1.52 2.48
C VAL A 149 -18.76 0.27 3.24
N VAL A 150 -17.94 -0.79 3.18
CA VAL A 150 -18.33 -2.14 3.61
C VAL A 150 -18.85 -2.20 5.06
N PRO A 151 -18.20 -1.57 6.09
CA PRO A 151 -18.70 -1.61 7.45
C PRO A 151 -20.13 -1.06 7.62
N ALA A 152 -20.42 0.06 6.95
CA ALA A 152 -21.74 0.68 6.96
C ALA A 152 -22.80 -0.22 6.30
N VAL A 153 -22.46 -0.84 5.16
CA VAL A 153 -23.32 -1.80 4.45
C VAL A 153 -23.62 -3.01 5.32
N VAL A 154 -22.61 -3.55 6.01
CA VAL A 154 -22.76 -4.69 6.92
C VAL A 154 -23.67 -4.35 8.10
N LEU A 155 -23.43 -3.19 8.74
CA LEU A 155 -24.25 -2.77 9.88
C LEU A 155 -25.71 -2.59 9.48
N PHE A 156 -25.98 -1.90 8.38
CA PHE A 156 -27.33 -1.72 7.84
C PHE A 156 -27.99 -3.07 7.51
N SER A 157 -27.29 -3.95 6.78
CA SER A 157 -27.84 -5.26 6.39
C SER A 157 -28.09 -6.17 7.59
N THR A 158 -27.21 -6.12 8.60
CA THR A 158 -27.39 -6.83 9.87
C THR A 158 -28.58 -6.30 10.64
N ALA A 159 -28.71 -4.97 10.76
CA ALA A 159 -29.87 -4.34 11.44
C ALA A 159 -31.18 -4.70 10.74
N MET A 160 -31.24 -4.69 9.41
CA MET A 160 -32.41 -5.09 8.63
C MET A 160 -32.74 -6.57 8.82
N GLY A 161 -31.73 -7.47 8.78
CA GLY A 161 -31.94 -8.90 9.03
C GLY A 161 -32.45 -9.19 10.44
N VAL A 162 -31.90 -8.53 11.47
CA VAL A 162 -32.38 -8.66 12.87
C VAL A 162 -33.79 -8.11 13.05
N ALA A 163 -34.10 -6.98 12.41
CA ALA A 163 -35.45 -6.40 12.47
C ALA A 163 -36.50 -7.35 11.87
N LEU A 164 -36.19 -8.09 10.83
CA LEU A 164 -37.05 -9.08 10.21
C LEU A 164 -37.39 -10.25 11.12
N ILE A 165 -36.61 -10.55 12.16
CA ILE A 165 -36.88 -11.66 13.09
C ILE A 165 -38.28 -11.53 13.73
N GLY A 166 -38.71 -10.31 14.08
CA GLY A 166 -39.98 -10.03 14.73
C GLY A 166 -41.14 -9.69 13.78
N VAL A 167 -40.92 -9.66 12.46
CA VAL A 167 -41.95 -9.27 11.50
C VAL A 167 -42.91 -10.44 11.19
N PRO A 168 -44.24 -10.31 11.39
CA PRO A 168 -45.19 -11.31 10.94
C PRO A 168 -45.20 -11.40 9.41
N ALA A 169 -45.43 -12.61 8.87
CA ALA A 169 -45.53 -12.87 7.42
C ALA A 169 -44.28 -12.52 6.62
N LYS A 170 -43.07 -12.52 7.23
CA LYS A 170 -41.77 -12.27 6.58
C LYS A 170 -41.39 -13.30 5.51
N GLU A 171 -42.01 -14.49 5.52
CA GLU A 171 -41.65 -15.64 4.69
C GLU A 171 -41.72 -15.33 3.19
N GLY A 172 -42.74 -14.58 2.75
CA GLY A 172 -42.86 -14.16 1.35
C GLY A 172 -41.72 -13.22 0.89
N LEU A 173 -41.34 -12.27 1.75
CA LEU A 173 -40.22 -11.39 1.48
C LEU A 173 -38.89 -12.17 1.43
N LEU A 174 -38.66 -13.03 2.42
CA LEU A 174 -37.41 -13.84 2.47
C LEU A 174 -37.30 -14.79 1.28
N ALA A 175 -38.41 -15.39 0.81
CA ALA A 175 -38.45 -16.23 -0.39
C ALA A 175 -38.03 -15.44 -1.66
N ASN A 176 -38.53 -14.19 -1.80
CA ASN A 176 -38.17 -13.31 -2.90
C ASN A 176 -36.67 -12.91 -2.85
N LEU A 177 -36.19 -12.52 -1.66
CA LEU A 177 -34.78 -12.17 -1.47
C LEU A 177 -33.87 -13.37 -1.73
N ARG A 178 -34.23 -14.59 -1.35
CA ARG A 178 -33.50 -15.82 -1.72
C ARG A 178 -33.46 -16.04 -3.21
N THR A 179 -34.51 -15.74 -3.94
CA THR A 179 -34.53 -15.87 -5.41
C THR A 179 -33.54 -14.91 -6.03
N ILE A 180 -33.44 -13.66 -5.53
CA ILE A 180 -32.49 -12.67 -5.98
C ILE A 180 -31.07 -13.10 -5.58
N GLU A 181 -30.85 -13.59 -4.37
CA GLU A 181 -29.56 -14.14 -3.90
C GLU A 181 -29.08 -15.26 -4.82
N GLN A 182 -29.94 -16.20 -5.19
CA GLN A 182 -29.62 -17.29 -6.13
C GLN A 182 -29.22 -16.76 -7.51
N ALA A 183 -29.86 -15.69 -7.99
CA ALA A 183 -29.48 -15.03 -9.25
C ALA A 183 -28.08 -14.41 -9.14
N VAL A 184 -27.77 -13.68 -8.06
CA VAL A 184 -26.46 -13.11 -7.81
C VAL A 184 -25.39 -14.20 -7.69
N VAL A 185 -25.69 -15.30 -7.00
CA VAL A 185 -24.80 -16.49 -6.92
C VAL A 185 -24.50 -17.07 -8.30
N ARG A 186 -25.49 -17.12 -9.19
CA ARG A 186 -25.25 -17.59 -10.60
C ARG A 186 -24.30 -16.67 -11.34
N VAL A 187 -24.47 -15.35 -11.23
CA VAL A 187 -23.56 -14.36 -11.81
C VAL A 187 -22.14 -14.54 -11.21
N THR A 188 -22.07 -14.67 -9.88
CA THR A 188 -20.79 -14.90 -9.20
C THR A 188 -20.07 -16.16 -9.68
N ARG A 189 -20.83 -17.26 -9.88
CA ARG A 189 -20.26 -18.52 -10.45
C ARG A 189 -19.73 -18.32 -11.85
N PHE A 190 -20.41 -17.54 -12.69
CA PHE A 190 -19.93 -17.20 -14.01
C PHE A 190 -18.61 -16.41 -13.95
N VAL A 191 -18.52 -15.39 -13.07
CA VAL A 191 -17.29 -14.64 -12.87
C VAL A 191 -16.16 -15.54 -12.34
N ILE A 192 -16.46 -16.44 -11.40
CA ILE A 192 -15.49 -17.44 -10.88
C ILE A 192 -15.00 -18.38 -12.01
N ALA A 193 -15.84 -18.72 -12.97
CA ALA A 193 -15.41 -19.55 -14.11
C ALA A 193 -14.38 -18.83 -15.00
N LEU A 194 -14.36 -17.49 -15.01
CA LEU A 194 -13.36 -16.68 -15.71
C LEU A 194 -12.03 -16.55 -14.95
N THR A 195 -11.96 -17.00 -13.67
CA THR A 195 -10.77 -16.87 -12.83
C THR A 195 -9.47 -17.37 -13.50
N PRO A 196 -9.43 -18.50 -14.23
CA PRO A 196 -8.19 -18.93 -14.88
C PRO A 196 -7.63 -17.91 -15.86
N ILE A 197 -8.51 -17.20 -16.60
CA ILE A 197 -8.13 -16.17 -17.58
C ILE A 197 -7.72 -14.89 -16.85
N GLY A 198 -8.51 -14.46 -15.86
CA GLY A 198 -8.19 -13.27 -15.06
C GLY A 198 -6.85 -13.40 -14.32
N VAL A 199 -6.61 -14.55 -13.68
CA VAL A 199 -5.35 -14.83 -12.97
C VAL A 199 -4.18 -14.95 -13.94
N PHE A 200 -4.38 -15.53 -15.13
CA PHE A 200 -3.37 -15.53 -16.19
C PHE A 200 -2.95 -14.11 -16.56
N ALA A 201 -3.91 -13.23 -16.82
CA ALA A 201 -3.62 -11.84 -17.21
C ALA A 201 -2.91 -11.07 -16.07
N ILE A 202 -3.42 -11.16 -14.84
CA ILE A 202 -2.82 -10.52 -13.67
C ILE A 202 -1.39 -11.03 -13.44
N ALA A 203 -1.18 -12.34 -13.50
CA ALA A 203 0.14 -12.94 -13.29
C ALA A 203 1.13 -12.58 -14.41
N ALA A 204 0.66 -12.50 -15.67
CA ALA A 204 1.49 -12.10 -16.80
C ALA A 204 1.91 -10.62 -16.67
N VAL A 205 1.00 -9.74 -16.33
CA VAL A 205 1.31 -8.32 -16.07
C VAL A 205 2.28 -8.21 -14.90
N ALA A 206 1.96 -8.77 -13.75
CA ALA A 206 2.81 -8.71 -12.56
C ALA A 206 4.21 -9.27 -12.84
N ALA A 207 4.31 -10.45 -13.43
CA ALA A 207 5.58 -11.04 -13.78
C ALA A 207 6.29 -10.30 -14.92
N GLY A 208 5.61 -9.62 -15.82
CA GLY A 208 6.15 -8.84 -16.93
C GLY A 208 6.56 -7.41 -16.59
N THR A 209 5.90 -6.71 -15.68
CA THR A 209 6.13 -5.30 -15.37
C THR A 209 6.81 -5.05 -14.04
N MET A 210 6.71 -5.99 -13.06
CA MET A 210 7.30 -5.83 -11.75
C MET A 210 8.79 -6.13 -11.72
N GLU A 211 9.54 -5.43 -10.89
CA GLU A 211 10.94 -5.73 -10.66
C GLU A 211 11.11 -7.11 -10.00
N PRO A 212 12.13 -7.90 -10.37
CA PRO A 212 12.42 -9.19 -9.74
C PRO A 212 12.57 -9.09 -8.21
N ALA A 213 13.13 -7.98 -7.71
CA ALA A 213 13.24 -7.72 -6.29
C ALA A 213 11.87 -7.61 -5.59
N THR A 214 10.88 -7.00 -6.23
CA THR A 214 9.51 -6.91 -5.70
C THR A 214 8.85 -8.29 -5.64
N LEU A 215 9.05 -9.14 -6.66
CA LEU A 215 8.57 -10.52 -6.64
C LEU A 215 9.23 -11.35 -5.53
N GLN A 216 10.52 -11.14 -5.27
CA GLN A 216 11.24 -11.81 -4.17
C GLN A 216 10.70 -11.35 -2.80
N ARG A 217 10.33 -10.08 -2.67
CA ARG A 217 9.73 -9.53 -1.43
C ARG A 217 8.35 -10.10 -1.12
N LEU A 218 7.62 -10.64 -2.10
CA LEU A 218 6.40 -11.44 -1.83
C LEU A 218 6.66 -12.65 -0.92
N GLY A 219 7.89 -13.15 -0.89
CA GLY A 219 8.33 -14.17 0.06
C GLY A 219 8.12 -13.76 1.52
N VAL A 220 8.23 -12.46 1.85
CA VAL A 220 7.96 -11.93 3.19
C VAL A 220 6.49 -12.15 3.56
N TYR A 221 5.58 -11.84 2.64
CA TYR A 221 4.14 -12.05 2.84
C TYR A 221 3.81 -13.54 3.00
N PHE A 222 4.32 -14.41 2.12
CA PHE A 222 4.06 -15.84 2.21
C PHE A 222 4.59 -16.47 3.50
N ALA A 223 5.81 -16.11 3.91
CA ALA A 223 6.41 -16.63 5.13
C ALA A 223 5.66 -16.19 6.38
N THR A 224 5.34 -14.92 6.50
CA THR A 224 4.62 -14.37 7.66
C THR A 224 3.17 -14.85 7.70
N PHE A 225 2.48 -14.89 6.56
CA PHE A 225 1.12 -15.41 6.47
C PHE A 225 1.08 -16.91 6.83
N GLY A 226 1.98 -17.70 6.27
CA GLY A 226 2.08 -19.14 6.57
C GLY A 226 2.39 -19.39 8.05
N ALA A 227 3.33 -18.64 8.64
CA ALA A 227 3.67 -18.73 10.05
C ALA A 227 2.46 -18.37 10.93
N ALA A 228 1.76 -17.26 10.65
CA ALA A 228 0.55 -16.86 11.36
C ALA A 228 -0.56 -17.92 11.27
N ALA A 229 -0.79 -18.46 10.07
CA ALA A 229 -1.79 -19.51 9.86
C ALA A 229 -1.49 -20.79 10.64
N LEU A 230 -0.23 -21.23 10.64
CA LEU A 230 0.20 -22.40 11.40
C LEU A 230 0.12 -22.16 12.91
N LEU A 231 0.51 -20.98 13.39
CA LEU A 231 0.35 -20.58 14.78
C LEU A 231 -1.12 -20.60 15.21
N LEU A 232 -2.00 -20.01 14.44
CA LEU A 232 -3.44 -20.03 14.74
C LEU A 232 -3.98 -21.46 14.73
N THR A 233 -3.68 -22.23 13.71
CA THR A 233 -4.24 -23.57 13.52
C THR A 233 -3.77 -24.57 14.58
N PHE A 234 -2.48 -24.56 14.92
CA PHE A 234 -1.88 -25.60 15.76
C PHE A 234 -1.52 -25.15 17.17
N VAL A 235 -1.53 -23.84 17.47
CA VAL A 235 -1.16 -23.33 18.79
C VAL A 235 -2.32 -22.59 19.42
N VAL A 236 -2.70 -21.43 18.86
CA VAL A 236 -3.60 -20.49 19.51
C VAL A 236 -5.01 -21.07 19.68
N LEU A 237 -5.62 -21.56 18.60
CA LEU A 237 -7.00 -22.05 18.62
C LEU A 237 -7.14 -23.35 19.43
N PRO A 238 -6.30 -24.40 19.27
CA PRO A 238 -6.40 -25.61 20.11
C PRO A 238 -6.13 -25.33 21.58
N LEU A 239 -5.14 -24.50 21.90
CA LEU A 239 -4.85 -24.12 23.30
C LEU A 239 -5.99 -23.32 23.92
N ALA A 240 -6.63 -22.42 23.16
CA ALA A 240 -7.82 -21.69 23.61
C ALA A 240 -8.97 -22.66 23.97
N VAL A 241 -9.23 -23.67 23.13
CA VAL A 241 -10.21 -24.73 23.44
C VAL A 241 -9.85 -25.45 24.72
N THR A 242 -8.60 -25.93 24.85
CA THR A 242 -8.15 -26.71 26.02
C THR A 242 -8.13 -25.89 27.30
N ALA A 243 -7.97 -24.56 27.20
CA ALA A 243 -7.94 -23.69 28.37
C ALA A 243 -9.29 -23.63 29.10
N VAL A 244 -10.38 -23.67 28.34
CA VAL A 244 -11.74 -23.46 28.86
C VAL A 244 -12.64 -24.69 28.85
N THR A 245 -12.20 -25.79 28.19
CA THR A 245 -12.97 -27.03 28.06
C THR A 245 -12.26 -28.22 28.73
N PRO A 246 -12.91 -29.37 28.91
CA PRO A 246 -12.28 -30.58 29.40
C PRO A 246 -11.44 -31.30 28.34
N PHE A 247 -11.51 -30.91 27.06
CA PHE A 247 -10.81 -31.59 25.96
C PHE A 247 -9.29 -31.37 26.05
N ARG A 248 -8.52 -32.43 25.67
CA ARG A 248 -7.05 -32.36 25.64
C ARG A 248 -6.56 -31.84 24.28
N TYR A 249 -5.41 -31.20 24.26
CA TYR A 249 -4.80 -30.68 23.03
C TYR A 249 -4.69 -31.75 21.91
N THR A 250 -4.18 -32.92 22.25
CA THR A 250 -4.02 -34.05 21.29
C THR A 250 -5.34 -34.55 20.73
N GLU A 251 -6.42 -34.48 21.51
CA GLU A 251 -7.76 -34.86 21.07
C GLU A 251 -8.32 -33.83 20.08
N VAL A 252 -8.19 -32.54 20.40
CA VAL A 252 -8.65 -31.44 19.53
C VAL A 252 -7.94 -31.49 18.18
N VAL A 253 -6.60 -31.55 18.18
CA VAL A 253 -5.81 -31.63 16.94
C VAL A 253 -6.03 -32.94 16.19
N GLY A 254 -6.16 -34.07 16.92
CA GLY A 254 -6.39 -35.35 16.31
C GLY A 254 -7.74 -35.46 15.59
N VAL A 255 -8.80 -34.90 16.19
CA VAL A 255 -10.14 -34.85 15.59
C VAL A 255 -10.20 -33.88 14.39
N ALA A 256 -9.42 -32.82 14.43
CA ALA A 256 -9.33 -31.84 13.34
C ALA A 256 -8.59 -32.34 12.10
N ARG A 257 -7.68 -33.29 12.24
CA ARG A 257 -6.68 -33.70 11.24
C ARG A 257 -7.25 -33.90 9.84
N ASP A 258 -8.29 -34.72 9.71
CA ASP A 258 -8.84 -35.09 8.41
C ASP A 258 -9.53 -33.87 7.74
N ALA A 259 -10.24 -33.07 8.54
CA ALA A 259 -10.89 -31.85 8.07
C ALA A 259 -9.85 -30.80 7.64
N LEU A 260 -8.78 -30.63 8.41
CA LEU A 260 -7.72 -29.69 8.11
C LEU A 260 -6.99 -30.05 6.81
N LEU A 261 -6.62 -31.31 6.63
CA LEU A 261 -5.97 -31.77 5.39
C LEU A 261 -6.89 -31.59 4.19
N THR A 262 -8.17 -31.92 4.33
CA THR A 262 -9.15 -31.76 3.25
C THR A 262 -9.36 -30.28 2.93
N ALA A 263 -9.49 -29.41 3.94
CA ALA A 263 -9.65 -27.96 3.75
C ALA A 263 -8.44 -27.36 3.00
N PHE A 264 -7.22 -27.74 3.40
CA PHE A 264 -5.98 -27.29 2.77
C PHE A 264 -5.87 -27.73 1.31
N ILE A 265 -6.17 -29.00 1.02
CA ILE A 265 -6.09 -29.54 -0.35
C ILE A 265 -7.18 -28.91 -1.23
N ALA A 266 -8.41 -28.86 -0.73
CA ALA A 266 -9.57 -28.35 -1.47
C ALA A 266 -9.58 -26.81 -1.60
N ASN A 267 -8.77 -26.10 -0.82
CA ASN A 267 -8.79 -24.63 -0.72
C ASN A 267 -10.21 -24.11 -0.41
N SER A 268 -10.95 -24.84 0.43
CA SER A 268 -12.34 -24.51 0.75
C SER A 268 -12.76 -25.13 2.09
N VAL A 269 -13.23 -24.27 2.98
CA VAL A 269 -13.79 -24.70 4.27
C VAL A 269 -15.19 -25.27 4.12
N PHE A 270 -15.96 -24.81 3.13
CA PHE A 270 -17.33 -25.26 2.91
C PHE A 270 -17.43 -26.78 2.73
N ILE A 271 -16.48 -27.40 2.06
CA ILE A 271 -16.46 -28.84 1.78
C ILE A 271 -16.28 -29.66 3.07
N VAL A 272 -15.61 -29.10 4.07
CA VAL A 272 -15.29 -29.80 5.32
C VAL A 272 -16.27 -29.56 6.45
N LEU A 273 -17.27 -28.68 6.27
CA LEU A 273 -18.26 -28.40 7.31
C LEU A 273 -18.93 -29.67 7.87
N PRO A 274 -19.43 -30.61 7.05
CA PRO A 274 -20.03 -31.86 7.56
C PRO A 274 -19.03 -32.69 8.37
N ILE A 275 -17.77 -32.75 7.92
CA ILE A 275 -16.70 -33.49 8.61
C ILE A 275 -16.42 -32.84 9.98
N LEU A 276 -16.38 -31.50 10.05
CA LEU A 276 -16.18 -30.78 11.31
C LEU A 276 -17.29 -31.05 12.29
N VAL A 277 -18.55 -31.03 11.83
CA VAL A 277 -19.73 -31.34 12.67
C VAL A 277 -19.66 -32.76 13.20
N GLU A 278 -19.44 -33.76 12.33
CA GLU A 278 -19.34 -35.18 12.73
C GLU A 278 -18.23 -35.40 13.76
N ARG A 279 -17.04 -34.85 13.49
CA ARG A 279 -15.87 -35.03 14.35
C ARG A 279 -16.00 -34.30 15.68
N ALA A 280 -16.62 -33.12 15.71
CA ALA A 280 -16.94 -32.40 16.94
C ALA A 280 -17.93 -33.19 17.80
N ASN A 281 -19.03 -33.69 17.23
CA ASN A 281 -20.00 -34.54 17.94
C ASN A 281 -19.38 -35.80 18.49
N ALA A 282 -18.49 -36.45 17.74
CA ALA A 282 -17.75 -37.63 18.20
C ALA A 282 -16.86 -37.33 19.42
N LEU A 283 -16.21 -36.17 19.46
CA LEU A 283 -15.38 -35.77 20.62
C LEU A 283 -16.23 -35.43 21.84
N VAL A 284 -17.33 -34.70 21.65
CA VAL A 284 -18.30 -34.35 22.69
C VAL A 284 -18.89 -35.64 23.32
N ALA A 285 -19.26 -36.65 22.50
CA ALA A 285 -19.76 -37.94 22.94
C ALA A 285 -18.76 -38.74 23.76
N ARG A 286 -17.45 -38.77 23.37
CA ARG A 286 -16.39 -39.46 24.11
C ARG A 286 -16.21 -38.92 25.54
N HIS A 287 -16.52 -37.66 25.77
CA HIS A 287 -16.43 -37.04 27.09
C HIS A 287 -17.74 -37.09 27.87
N GLY A 288 -18.75 -37.83 27.37
CA GLY A 288 -20.06 -37.98 28.04
C GLY A 288 -20.89 -36.69 28.10
N LEU A 289 -20.58 -35.72 27.22
CA LEU A 289 -21.23 -34.41 27.15
C LEU A 289 -22.35 -34.37 26.09
N ARG A 290 -22.67 -35.52 25.48
CA ARG A 290 -23.67 -35.58 24.42
C ARG A 290 -25.10 -35.46 24.99
N ASN A 291 -25.79 -34.43 24.52
CA ASN A 291 -27.23 -34.23 24.75
C ASN A 291 -27.83 -33.48 23.57
N THR A 292 -29.17 -33.36 23.51
CA THR A 292 -29.88 -32.65 22.42
C THR A 292 -29.38 -31.22 22.22
N ASP A 293 -29.03 -30.51 23.29
CA ASP A 293 -28.57 -29.12 23.22
C ASP A 293 -27.13 -29.04 22.69
N SER A 294 -26.25 -30.00 23.04
CA SER A 294 -24.88 -30.04 22.54
C SER A 294 -24.80 -30.43 21.07
N ASP A 295 -25.63 -31.39 20.63
CA ASP A 295 -25.70 -31.78 19.22
C ASP A 295 -26.23 -30.60 18.38
N ALA A 296 -27.34 -29.95 18.83
CA ALA A 296 -27.83 -28.75 18.18
C ALA A 296 -26.80 -27.61 18.16
N ALA A 297 -26.02 -27.43 19.24
CA ALA A 297 -24.97 -26.43 19.29
C ALA A 297 -23.89 -26.65 18.22
N VAL A 298 -23.43 -27.90 18.02
CA VAL A 298 -22.42 -28.22 17.02
C VAL A 298 -22.99 -28.08 15.59
N GLU A 299 -24.17 -28.66 15.36
CA GLU A 299 -24.83 -28.74 14.04
C GLU A 299 -25.27 -27.37 13.50
N VAL A 300 -25.65 -26.44 14.38
CA VAL A 300 -26.08 -25.09 14.00
C VAL A 300 -24.91 -24.09 14.01
N VAL A 301 -24.07 -24.12 15.08
CA VAL A 301 -23.05 -23.09 15.26
C VAL A 301 -21.93 -23.18 14.22
N ILE A 302 -21.47 -24.38 13.85
CA ILE A 302 -20.38 -24.53 12.88
C ILE A 302 -20.75 -23.95 11.51
N PRO A 303 -21.92 -24.31 10.88
CA PRO A 303 -22.32 -23.71 9.61
C PRO A 303 -22.61 -22.21 9.71
N VAL A 304 -23.24 -21.74 10.79
CA VAL A 304 -23.53 -20.31 10.98
C VAL A 304 -22.23 -19.52 11.15
N ALA A 305 -21.30 -19.98 11.99
CA ALA A 305 -20.01 -19.32 12.21
C ALA A 305 -19.16 -19.22 10.93
N PHE A 306 -19.36 -20.12 9.97
CA PHE A 306 -18.70 -20.03 8.66
C PHE A 306 -19.05 -18.75 7.89
N THR A 307 -20.26 -18.23 8.04
CA THR A 307 -20.70 -17.01 7.36
C THR A 307 -20.04 -15.75 7.93
N PHE A 308 -19.65 -15.79 9.20
CA PHE A 308 -19.01 -14.66 9.89
C PHE A 308 -17.50 -14.58 9.61
N PRO A 309 -16.88 -13.39 9.83
CA PRO A 309 -15.44 -13.26 9.89
C PRO A 309 -14.87 -14.21 10.94
N ASN A 310 -13.96 -15.06 10.53
CA ASN A 310 -13.30 -16.02 11.40
C ASN A 310 -11.77 -15.89 11.28
N ALA A 311 -11.01 -16.55 12.13
CA ALA A 311 -9.56 -16.41 12.22
C ALA A 311 -8.82 -16.55 10.88
N GLY A 312 -9.26 -17.47 10.00
CA GLY A 312 -8.63 -17.64 8.70
C GLY A 312 -8.92 -16.47 7.76
N LYS A 313 -10.21 -16.05 7.62
CA LYS A 313 -10.56 -14.88 6.80
C LYS A 313 -9.80 -13.63 7.26
N LEU A 314 -9.68 -13.42 8.58
CA LEU A 314 -8.97 -12.27 9.15
C LEU A 314 -7.45 -12.29 8.88
N LEU A 315 -6.84 -13.45 8.64
CA LEU A 315 -5.41 -13.55 8.29
C LEU A 315 -5.05 -12.71 7.07
N THR A 316 -5.96 -12.54 6.13
CA THR A 316 -5.73 -11.74 4.93
C THR A 316 -5.51 -10.25 5.23
N LEU A 317 -5.91 -9.76 6.43
CA LEU A 317 -5.56 -8.42 6.92
C LEU A 317 -4.04 -8.18 6.95
N LEU A 318 -3.25 -9.23 7.10
CA LEU A 318 -1.77 -9.14 7.09
C LEU A 318 -1.22 -8.60 5.76
N PHE A 319 -2.02 -8.63 4.68
CA PHE A 319 -1.63 -8.05 3.40
C PHE A 319 -1.44 -6.52 3.48
N VAL A 320 -2.26 -5.83 4.27
CA VAL A 320 -2.20 -4.36 4.39
C VAL A 320 -0.88 -3.89 5.03
N PRO A 321 -0.47 -4.35 6.23
CA PRO A 321 0.84 -3.98 6.78
C PRO A 321 2.02 -4.51 5.96
N TYR A 322 1.84 -5.60 5.18
CA TYR A 322 2.85 -6.06 4.24
C TYR A 322 3.04 -5.04 3.10
N VAL A 323 1.97 -4.52 2.51
CA VAL A 323 2.09 -3.49 1.46
C VAL A 323 2.65 -2.20 2.03
N ALA A 324 2.23 -1.78 3.22
CA ALA A 324 2.81 -0.63 3.93
C ALA A 324 4.34 -0.80 4.12
N TRP A 325 4.80 -1.98 4.52
CA TRP A 325 6.22 -2.31 4.58
C TRP A 325 6.89 -2.30 3.19
N LEU A 326 6.23 -2.86 2.16
CA LEU A 326 6.75 -2.93 0.80
C LEU A 326 6.93 -1.54 0.17
N THR A 327 6.04 -0.61 0.47
CA THR A 327 6.10 0.79 0.02
C THR A 327 7.06 1.65 0.86
N GLY A 328 7.58 1.09 1.98
CA GLY A 328 8.53 1.77 2.86
C GLY A 328 7.91 2.71 3.86
N ASP A 329 6.60 2.68 3.99
CA ASP A 329 5.85 3.41 5.02
C ASP A 329 5.14 2.43 5.97
N PRO A 330 5.88 1.75 6.89
CA PRO A 330 5.29 0.79 7.80
C PRO A 330 4.27 1.45 8.71
N MET A 331 3.12 0.80 8.84
CA MET A 331 1.99 1.29 9.63
C MET A 331 2.38 1.59 11.07
N GLY A 332 2.05 2.79 11.54
CA GLY A 332 2.14 3.15 12.97
C GLY A 332 1.08 2.44 13.83
N PRO A 333 1.24 2.43 15.17
CA PRO A 333 0.31 1.74 16.08
C PRO A 333 -1.15 2.16 15.94
N GLY A 334 -1.43 3.44 15.62
CA GLY A 334 -2.79 3.95 15.39
C GLY A 334 -3.48 3.30 14.19
N GLY A 335 -2.72 3.04 13.12
CA GLY A 335 -3.24 2.39 11.91
C GLY A 335 -3.76 0.97 12.15
N TYR A 336 -3.13 0.22 13.06
CA TYR A 336 -3.62 -1.12 13.42
C TYR A 336 -4.98 -1.10 14.10
N GLY A 337 -5.26 -0.10 14.95
CA GLY A 337 -6.57 0.07 15.58
C GLY A 337 -7.68 0.26 14.53
N THR A 338 -7.43 1.13 13.57
CA THR A 338 -8.33 1.38 12.43
C THR A 338 -8.50 0.15 11.55
N LEU A 339 -7.37 -0.48 11.14
CA LEU A 339 -7.38 -1.68 10.32
C LEU A 339 -8.18 -2.82 10.96
N PHE A 340 -7.98 -3.09 12.23
CA PHE A 340 -8.66 -4.19 12.92
C PHE A 340 -10.12 -3.86 13.19
N GLY A 341 -10.43 -2.65 13.64
CA GLY A 341 -11.79 -2.21 13.85
C GLY A 341 -12.65 -2.31 12.57
N ALA A 342 -12.20 -1.67 11.50
CA ALA A 342 -12.87 -1.74 10.21
C ALA A 342 -12.78 -3.13 9.56
N GLY A 343 -11.67 -3.82 9.73
CA GLY A 343 -11.39 -5.12 9.14
C GLY A 343 -12.36 -6.21 9.57
N VAL A 344 -12.71 -6.29 10.86
CA VAL A 344 -13.70 -7.27 11.34
C VAL A 344 -15.02 -7.12 10.60
N PHE A 345 -15.48 -5.89 10.37
CA PHE A 345 -16.71 -5.64 9.63
C PHE A 345 -16.53 -5.81 8.12
N ALA A 346 -15.41 -5.37 7.56
CA ALA A 346 -15.14 -5.50 6.13
C ALA A 346 -15.08 -6.96 5.67
N TYR A 347 -14.63 -7.88 6.53
CA TYR A 347 -14.52 -9.31 6.22
C TYR A 347 -15.82 -10.12 6.31
N PHE A 348 -16.96 -9.47 6.55
CA PHE A 348 -18.24 -10.05 6.13
C PHE A 348 -18.31 -10.13 4.59
N ALA A 349 -17.68 -9.20 3.88
CA ALA A 349 -17.44 -9.31 2.45
C ALA A 349 -16.25 -10.25 2.14
N LYS A 350 -15.95 -10.41 0.85
CA LYS A 350 -14.75 -11.11 0.39
C LYS A 350 -13.55 -10.15 0.38
N ALA A 351 -12.35 -10.71 0.50
CA ALA A 351 -11.09 -9.96 0.47
C ALA A 351 -10.93 -9.02 -0.74
N GLN A 352 -11.55 -9.37 -1.90
CA GLN A 352 -11.50 -8.57 -3.11
C GLN A 352 -12.15 -7.18 -2.98
N VAL A 353 -13.07 -7.02 -2.03
CA VAL A 353 -13.70 -5.72 -1.72
C VAL A 353 -13.15 -5.16 -0.41
N ALA A 354 -12.93 -6.03 0.58
CA ALA A 354 -12.44 -5.61 1.88
C ALA A 354 -11.03 -5.01 1.82
N LEU A 355 -10.10 -5.62 1.08
CA LEU A 355 -8.70 -5.17 1.07
C LEU A 355 -8.51 -3.80 0.42
N PRO A 356 -9.02 -3.51 -0.80
CA PRO A 356 -8.86 -2.17 -1.38
C PRO A 356 -9.42 -1.09 -0.46
N PHE A 357 -10.63 -1.30 0.06
CA PHE A 357 -11.27 -0.40 1.02
C PHE A 357 -10.40 -0.17 2.28
N LEU A 358 -9.83 -1.25 2.86
CA LEU A 358 -9.01 -1.14 4.06
C LEU A 358 -7.65 -0.49 3.78
N MET A 359 -7.10 -0.70 2.59
CA MET A 359 -5.86 -0.05 2.17
C MET A 359 -6.05 1.46 2.05
N ASP A 360 -7.12 1.90 1.36
CA ASP A 360 -7.47 3.32 1.26
C ASP A 360 -7.71 3.93 2.64
N LEU A 361 -8.41 3.21 3.53
CA LEU A 361 -8.75 3.65 4.88
C LEU A 361 -7.52 3.94 5.75
N VAL A 362 -6.42 3.23 5.54
CA VAL A 362 -5.18 3.41 6.32
C VAL A 362 -4.07 4.11 5.51
N GLY A 363 -4.40 4.68 4.34
CA GLY A 363 -3.46 5.45 3.52
C GLY A 363 -2.43 4.58 2.79
N VAL A 364 -2.72 3.29 2.58
CA VAL A 364 -1.85 2.38 1.79
C VAL A 364 -2.33 2.33 0.35
N PRO A 365 -1.46 2.51 -0.67
CA PRO A 365 -1.88 2.57 -2.07
C PRO A 365 -2.63 1.30 -2.51
N HIS A 366 -3.87 1.44 -2.95
CA HIS A 366 -4.74 0.32 -3.34
C HIS A 366 -4.32 -0.36 -4.66
N ASP A 367 -3.51 0.28 -5.50
CA ASP A 367 -2.98 -0.31 -6.73
C ASP A 367 -2.22 -1.61 -6.47
N TYR A 368 -1.59 -1.73 -5.30
CA TYR A 368 -0.91 -2.97 -4.88
C TYR A 368 -1.85 -4.13 -4.59
N PHE A 369 -3.18 -3.93 -4.57
CA PHE A 369 -4.15 -5.02 -4.49
C PHE A 369 -3.98 -6.06 -5.59
N GLN A 370 -3.49 -5.66 -6.75
CA GLN A 370 -3.18 -6.58 -7.86
C GLN A 370 -2.21 -7.69 -7.43
N LEU A 371 -1.32 -7.43 -6.47
CA LEU A 371 -0.42 -8.45 -5.89
C LEU A 371 -1.14 -9.48 -5.03
N TYR A 372 -2.24 -9.10 -4.40
CA TYR A 372 -3.01 -10.02 -3.57
C TYR A 372 -3.61 -11.16 -4.39
N VAL A 373 -4.16 -10.88 -5.56
CA VAL A 373 -4.94 -11.87 -6.33
C VAL A 373 -4.14 -13.14 -6.65
N PRO A 374 -2.91 -13.08 -7.20
CA PRO A 374 -2.10 -14.28 -7.41
C PRO A 374 -1.65 -14.94 -6.10
N THR A 375 -1.39 -14.15 -5.04
CA THR A 375 -0.96 -14.70 -3.75
C THR A 375 -2.08 -15.47 -3.06
N ALA A 376 -3.34 -15.09 -3.26
CA ALA A 376 -4.52 -15.72 -2.67
C ALA A 376 -4.66 -17.21 -3.04
N ILE A 377 -4.05 -17.66 -4.14
CA ILE A 377 -4.04 -19.08 -4.54
C ILE A 377 -3.28 -19.93 -3.51
N VAL A 378 -2.18 -19.41 -2.99
CA VAL A 378 -1.35 -20.08 -1.98
C VAL A 378 -1.89 -19.78 -0.58
N THR A 379 -2.10 -18.51 -0.26
CA THR A 379 -2.54 -18.08 1.07
C THR A 379 -3.94 -18.57 1.41
N GLY A 380 -4.83 -18.72 0.42
CA GLY A 380 -6.17 -19.28 0.60
C GLY A 380 -6.18 -20.71 1.15
N LYS A 381 -5.16 -21.51 0.89
CA LYS A 381 -5.02 -22.86 1.51
C LYS A 381 -4.76 -22.76 3.02
N PHE A 382 -3.94 -21.81 3.42
CA PHE A 382 -3.65 -21.53 4.81
C PHE A 382 -4.84 -20.86 5.53
N ASP A 383 -5.57 -19.97 4.82
CA ASP A 383 -6.85 -19.43 5.27
C ASP A 383 -7.86 -20.55 5.56
N ALA A 384 -8.07 -21.46 4.62
CA ALA A 384 -8.97 -22.59 4.78
C ALA A 384 -8.58 -23.49 5.98
N LEU A 385 -7.27 -23.69 6.19
CA LEU A 385 -6.72 -24.44 7.32
C LEU A 385 -7.09 -23.76 8.66
N ALA A 386 -6.78 -22.48 8.81
CA ALA A 386 -7.06 -21.72 10.04
C ALA A 386 -8.56 -21.52 10.28
N SER A 387 -9.34 -21.30 9.21
CA SER A 387 -10.80 -21.23 9.28
C SER A 387 -11.41 -22.53 9.77
N ALA A 388 -11.01 -23.68 9.25
CA ALA A 388 -11.52 -24.98 9.66
C ALA A 388 -11.26 -25.26 11.16
N MET A 389 -10.03 -24.97 11.65
CA MET A 389 -9.73 -25.08 13.08
C MET A 389 -10.55 -24.09 13.93
N CYS A 390 -10.75 -22.86 13.45
CA CYS A 390 -11.55 -21.86 14.16
C CYS A 390 -13.01 -22.32 14.31
N LEU A 391 -13.61 -22.83 13.25
CA LEU A 391 -15.00 -23.33 13.28
C LEU A 391 -15.14 -24.54 14.23
N LEU A 392 -14.16 -25.45 14.20
CA LEU A 392 -14.12 -26.57 15.16
C LEU A 392 -14.02 -26.05 16.60
N ALA A 393 -13.14 -25.07 16.85
CA ALA A 393 -12.96 -24.48 18.17
C ALA A 393 -14.26 -23.82 18.68
N ILE A 394 -14.95 -23.05 17.82
CA ILE A 394 -16.24 -22.43 18.16
C ILE A 394 -17.29 -23.49 18.48
N GLY A 395 -17.40 -24.55 17.67
CA GLY A 395 -18.33 -25.66 17.90
C GLY A 395 -18.09 -26.39 19.22
N LEU A 396 -16.82 -26.74 19.52
CA LEU A 396 -16.45 -27.44 20.76
C LEU A 396 -16.65 -26.57 22.01
N ILE A 397 -16.28 -25.28 21.96
CA ILE A 397 -16.52 -24.37 23.10
C ILE A 397 -18.01 -24.14 23.30
N SER A 398 -18.78 -24.01 22.22
CA SER A 398 -20.23 -23.84 22.29
C SER A 398 -20.95 -25.08 22.90
N ALA A 399 -20.54 -26.27 22.48
CA ALA A 399 -21.07 -27.52 23.06
C ALA A 399 -20.68 -27.64 24.54
N ALA A 400 -19.49 -27.31 24.94
CA ALA A 400 -19.09 -27.29 26.36
C ALA A 400 -19.86 -26.22 27.16
N ALA A 401 -20.20 -25.09 26.53
CA ALA A 401 -20.98 -24.02 27.15
C ALA A 401 -22.44 -24.44 27.40
N THR A 402 -23.08 -25.17 26.47
CA THR A 402 -24.44 -25.63 26.60
C THR A 402 -24.59 -26.73 27.66
N THR A 403 -23.57 -27.60 27.80
CA THR A 403 -23.54 -28.67 28.80
C THR A 403 -23.03 -28.23 30.18
N GLY A 404 -22.65 -26.96 30.36
CA GLY A 404 -22.08 -26.46 31.62
C GLY A 404 -20.66 -26.97 31.91
N ALA A 405 -20.00 -27.57 30.93
CA ALA A 405 -18.68 -28.17 31.10
C ALA A 405 -17.50 -27.14 30.98
N LEU A 406 -17.82 -25.86 30.79
CA LEU A 406 -16.78 -24.81 30.77
C LEU A 406 -16.08 -24.68 32.12
N ARG A 407 -14.77 -24.58 32.09
CA ARG A 407 -13.90 -24.50 33.26
C ARG A 407 -13.03 -23.27 33.21
N PHE A 408 -13.41 -22.21 33.92
CA PHE A 408 -12.62 -20.99 34.03
C PHE A 408 -11.74 -21.04 35.29
N ARG A 409 -10.46 -21.40 35.10
CA ARG A 409 -9.43 -21.35 36.17
C ARG A 409 -8.39 -20.31 35.78
N ALA A 410 -8.28 -19.21 36.54
CA ALA A 410 -7.39 -18.10 36.23
C ALA A 410 -5.92 -18.55 36.01
N ALA A 411 -5.40 -19.43 36.87
CA ALA A 411 -4.06 -19.97 36.73
C ALA A 411 -3.84 -20.72 35.39
N ARG A 412 -4.85 -21.52 34.96
CA ARG A 412 -4.77 -22.25 33.68
C ARG A 412 -4.85 -21.31 32.49
N LEU A 413 -5.71 -20.29 32.54
CA LEU A 413 -5.83 -19.27 31.51
C LEU A 413 -4.53 -18.48 31.37
N LEU A 414 -3.96 -18.01 32.49
CA LEU A 414 -2.69 -17.29 32.49
C LEU A 414 -1.53 -18.15 31.99
N ALA A 415 -1.43 -19.42 32.42
CA ALA A 415 -0.41 -20.34 31.94
C ALA A 415 -0.55 -20.59 30.44
N THR A 416 -1.77 -20.79 29.92
CA THR A 416 -2.03 -20.97 28.50
C THR A 416 -1.68 -19.71 27.70
N ALA A 417 -2.07 -18.54 28.19
CA ALA A 417 -1.71 -17.26 27.56
C ALA A 417 -0.19 -17.06 27.52
N ALA A 418 0.53 -17.37 28.61
CA ALA A 418 1.98 -17.30 28.65
C ALA A 418 2.64 -18.23 27.62
N VAL A 419 2.14 -19.47 27.49
CA VAL A 419 2.62 -20.43 26.47
C VAL A 419 2.36 -19.89 25.06
N ILE A 420 1.17 -19.38 24.79
CA ILE A 420 0.84 -18.80 23.47
C ILE A 420 1.78 -17.65 23.17
N VAL A 421 1.96 -16.69 24.10
CA VAL A 421 2.86 -15.54 23.90
C VAL A 421 4.29 -15.99 23.65
N ALA A 422 4.79 -16.96 24.42
CA ALA A 422 6.15 -17.48 24.23
C ALA A 422 6.34 -18.13 22.86
N VAL A 423 5.39 -18.97 22.42
CA VAL A 423 5.47 -19.65 21.10
C VAL A 423 5.32 -18.63 19.97
N VAL A 424 4.44 -17.65 20.08
CA VAL A 424 4.30 -16.57 19.10
C VAL A 424 5.60 -15.75 19.02
N ALA A 425 6.20 -15.40 20.15
CA ALA A 425 7.46 -14.66 20.18
C ALA A 425 8.60 -15.42 19.48
N VAL A 426 8.73 -16.73 19.78
CA VAL A 426 9.72 -17.61 19.12
C VAL A 426 9.45 -17.70 17.61
N ALA A 427 8.19 -17.85 17.20
CA ALA A 427 7.84 -17.93 15.79
C ALA A 427 8.11 -16.60 15.05
N VAL A 428 7.80 -15.45 15.65
CA VAL A 428 8.13 -14.13 15.09
C VAL A 428 9.65 -13.96 14.96
N ALA A 429 10.41 -14.28 16.00
CA ALA A 429 11.87 -14.21 15.97
C ALA A 429 12.47 -15.15 14.92
N GLY A 430 11.98 -16.40 14.82
CA GLY A 430 12.41 -17.36 13.82
C GLY A 430 12.07 -16.95 12.38
N THR A 431 10.86 -16.41 12.16
CA THR A 431 10.46 -15.88 10.87
C THR A 431 11.31 -14.66 10.49
N ARG A 432 11.57 -13.75 11.44
CA ARG A 432 12.45 -12.59 11.23
C ARG A 432 13.87 -13.01 10.86
N TRP A 433 14.43 -13.99 11.58
CA TRP A 433 15.75 -14.52 11.26
C TRP A 433 15.81 -15.14 9.86
N LEU A 434 14.80 -15.93 9.49
CA LEU A 434 14.69 -16.54 8.16
C LEU A 434 14.61 -15.47 7.07
N LEU A 435 13.77 -14.47 7.26
CA LEU A 435 13.58 -13.38 6.29
C LEU A 435 14.83 -12.51 6.16
N ALA A 436 15.51 -12.18 7.26
CA ALA A 436 16.78 -11.45 7.24
C ALA A 436 17.89 -12.21 6.49
N ALA A 437 17.85 -13.55 6.49
CA ALA A 437 18.82 -14.37 5.78
C ALA A 437 18.49 -14.59 4.29
N THR A 438 17.22 -14.44 3.88
CA THR A 438 16.77 -14.85 2.53
C THR A 438 16.28 -13.68 1.66
N VAL A 439 15.89 -12.57 2.25
CA VAL A 439 15.35 -11.41 1.52
C VAL A 439 16.45 -10.37 1.37
N ASP A 440 16.73 -9.99 0.12
CA ASP A 440 17.63 -8.88 -0.17
C ASP A 440 16.93 -7.56 0.19
N THR A 441 17.36 -6.97 1.30
CA THR A 441 16.92 -5.65 1.78
C THR A 441 17.87 -4.54 1.37
N SER A 442 18.81 -4.80 0.44
CA SER A 442 19.75 -3.77 -0.02
C SER A 442 19.01 -2.57 -0.60
N TYR A 443 19.37 -1.42 -0.09
CA TYR A 443 18.83 -0.15 -0.55
C TYR A 443 19.46 0.25 -1.90
N ARG A 444 18.65 0.24 -2.97
CA ARG A 444 19.11 0.50 -4.33
C ARG A 444 18.70 1.87 -4.91
N GLN A 445 17.85 2.61 -4.20
CA GLN A 445 17.36 3.89 -4.73
C GLN A 445 18.48 4.92 -4.95
N ALA A 446 19.50 4.90 -4.10
CA ALA A 446 20.69 5.72 -4.29
C ALA A 446 21.43 5.41 -5.61
N GLU A 447 21.47 4.13 -6.03
CA GLU A 447 22.08 3.74 -7.31
C GLU A 447 21.27 4.26 -8.49
N ILE A 448 19.92 4.24 -8.38
CA ILE A 448 19.02 4.76 -9.42
C ILE A 448 19.32 6.24 -9.64
N VAL A 449 19.30 7.05 -8.58
CA VAL A 449 19.58 8.49 -8.68
C VAL A 449 20.97 8.75 -9.24
N ARG A 450 21.98 8.04 -8.73
CA ARG A 450 23.37 8.19 -9.22
C ARG A 450 23.55 7.74 -10.68
N SER A 451 22.73 6.85 -11.18
CA SER A 451 22.77 6.37 -12.57
C SER A 451 21.95 7.20 -13.55
N MET A 452 21.14 8.16 -13.06
CA MET A 452 20.33 9.01 -13.94
C MET A 452 21.22 9.81 -14.91
N HIS A 453 20.74 9.98 -16.12
CA HIS A 453 21.42 10.70 -17.20
C HIS A 453 20.45 11.56 -17.99
N LEU A 454 20.97 12.51 -18.73
CA LEU A 454 20.13 13.37 -19.56
C LEU A 454 19.43 12.55 -20.66
N PRO A 455 18.08 12.56 -20.77
CA PRO A 455 17.34 11.69 -21.69
C PRO A 455 17.68 11.88 -23.18
N ARG A 456 18.20 13.05 -23.54
CA ARG A 456 18.61 13.39 -24.92
C ARG A 456 20.10 13.36 -25.15
N GLY A 457 20.85 12.71 -24.28
CA GLY A 457 22.30 12.61 -24.34
C GLY A 457 23.03 13.83 -23.76
N PRO A 458 24.37 13.82 -23.75
CA PRO A 458 25.19 14.86 -23.17
C PRO A 458 24.95 16.20 -23.86
N LEU A 459 24.96 17.28 -23.05
CA LEU A 459 24.95 18.65 -23.57
C LEU A 459 26.38 19.16 -23.77
N PRO A 460 26.59 20.00 -24.78
CA PRO A 460 27.80 20.82 -24.82
C PRO A 460 27.74 21.80 -23.64
N ALA A 461 28.38 21.42 -22.53
CA ALA A 461 28.34 22.20 -21.31
C ALA A 461 29.74 22.26 -20.67
N THR A 462 30.03 23.43 -20.08
CA THR A 462 31.22 23.63 -19.24
C THR A 462 30.76 23.93 -17.81
N VAL A 463 31.47 23.41 -16.83
CA VAL A 463 31.22 23.67 -15.42
C VAL A 463 32.34 24.56 -14.89
N ARG A 464 31.95 25.70 -14.30
CA ARG A 464 32.90 26.64 -13.67
C ARG A 464 32.69 26.66 -12.16
N ALA A 465 33.77 26.48 -11.41
CA ALA A 465 33.78 26.64 -9.98
C ALA A 465 33.90 28.13 -9.56
N GLU A 466 34.57 28.93 -10.39
CA GLU A 466 34.79 30.34 -10.11
C GLU A 466 33.73 31.22 -10.77
N LEU A 467 33.33 32.27 -10.06
CA LEU A 467 32.38 33.27 -10.58
C LEU A 467 33.02 34.06 -11.73
N PRO A 468 32.36 34.15 -12.90
CA PRO A 468 32.78 35.03 -13.96
C PRO A 468 32.82 36.51 -13.51
N PRO A 469 33.61 37.37 -14.20
CA PRO A 469 33.52 38.81 -13.92
C PRO A 469 32.13 39.35 -14.16
N PRO A 470 31.76 40.47 -13.47
CA PRO A 470 30.50 41.16 -13.70
C PRO A 470 30.31 41.57 -15.16
N GLU A 471 29.11 41.41 -15.69
CA GLU A 471 28.83 41.85 -17.07
C GLU A 471 28.07 43.18 -17.07
N PRO A 472 28.54 44.21 -17.85
CA PRO A 472 27.88 45.50 -17.87
C PRO A 472 26.47 45.43 -18.45
N VAL A 473 25.57 46.30 -17.96
CA VAL A 473 24.19 46.43 -18.47
C VAL A 473 24.22 47.28 -19.73
N ALA A 474 24.46 46.69 -20.88
CA ALA A 474 24.42 47.38 -22.16
C ALA A 474 23.70 46.53 -23.20
N GLY A 475 22.64 47.08 -23.81
CA GLY A 475 21.89 46.42 -24.88
C GLY A 475 21.03 45.22 -24.42
N SER A 476 20.61 44.43 -25.38
CA SER A 476 19.81 43.22 -25.18
C SER A 476 20.59 42.09 -24.50
N ALA A 477 20.03 41.45 -23.48
CA ALA A 477 20.65 40.29 -22.84
C ALA A 477 20.72 39.11 -23.81
N ILE A 478 19.69 38.89 -24.60
CA ILE A 478 19.63 37.82 -25.61
C ILE A 478 20.73 38.00 -26.66
N GLU A 479 20.98 39.25 -27.12
CA GLU A 479 22.06 39.54 -28.07
C GLU A 479 23.44 39.23 -27.46
N ARG A 480 23.68 39.61 -26.20
CA ARG A 480 24.94 39.30 -25.51
C ARG A 480 25.14 37.77 -25.36
N ILE A 481 24.08 37.01 -24.98
CA ILE A 481 24.11 35.57 -24.88
C ILE A 481 24.46 34.95 -26.24
N ARG A 482 23.81 35.43 -27.32
CA ARG A 482 24.09 34.96 -28.69
C ARG A 482 25.51 35.31 -29.16
N ALA A 483 25.97 36.52 -28.88
CA ALA A 483 27.34 36.95 -29.22
C ALA A 483 28.41 36.10 -28.49
N ARG A 484 28.15 35.72 -27.24
CA ARG A 484 28.98 34.82 -26.47
C ARG A 484 28.87 33.37 -26.93
N ASN A 485 27.81 33.03 -27.67
CA ASN A 485 27.44 31.69 -28.10
C ASN A 485 27.29 30.66 -26.94
N ALA A 486 26.98 31.14 -25.75
CA ALA A 486 26.81 30.35 -24.53
C ALA A 486 25.81 30.98 -23.55
N LEU A 487 24.96 30.18 -22.94
CA LEU A 487 24.06 30.57 -21.87
C LEU A 487 24.72 30.29 -20.51
N ARG A 488 24.87 31.29 -19.65
CA ARG A 488 25.44 31.15 -18.30
C ARG A 488 24.33 30.88 -17.31
N VAL A 489 24.34 29.70 -16.70
CA VAL A 489 23.32 29.25 -15.74
C VAL A 489 23.95 28.99 -14.38
N GLY A 490 23.48 29.72 -13.37
CA GLY A 490 23.84 29.44 -11.97
C GLY A 490 23.23 28.13 -11.50
N TYR A 491 23.96 27.36 -10.71
CA TYR A 491 23.44 26.16 -10.07
C TYR A 491 24.05 25.95 -8.68
N ILE A 492 23.31 25.26 -7.80
CA ILE A 492 23.82 24.85 -6.47
C ILE A 492 24.35 23.42 -6.59
N PRO A 493 25.64 23.15 -6.28
CA PRO A 493 26.20 21.82 -6.32
C PRO A 493 25.47 20.82 -5.38
N GLY A 494 25.17 19.65 -5.90
CA GLY A 494 24.52 18.59 -5.10
C GLY A 494 23.04 18.80 -4.79
N ARG A 495 22.37 19.76 -5.44
CA ARG A 495 20.97 20.03 -5.27
C ARG A 495 20.09 19.06 -6.07
N LEU A 496 19.90 17.86 -5.54
CA LEU A 496 18.99 16.88 -6.12
C LEU A 496 17.53 17.38 -6.04
N PRO A 497 16.67 17.03 -7.01
CA PRO A 497 16.93 16.39 -8.29
C PRO A 497 17.21 17.41 -9.41
N PHE A 498 17.46 18.67 -9.05
CA PHE A 498 17.55 19.82 -9.97
C PHE A 498 18.92 19.93 -10.65
N SER A 499 20.01 19.81 -9.85
CA SER A 499 21.39 19.92 -10.36
C SER A 499 22.37 19.13 -9.48
N PHE A 500 22.88 18.02 -10.01
CA PHE A 500 23.80 17.14 -9.28
C PHE A 500 24.74 16.40 -10.24
N VAL A 501 25.83 15.86 -9.71
CA VAL A 501 26.78 15.06 -10.48
C VAL A 501 26.44 13.58 -10.33
N ASN A 502 26.22 12.90 -11.46
CA ASN A 502 25.90 11.48 -11.47
C ASN A 502 27.15 10.59 -11.28
N ALA A 503 27.00 9.26 -11.28
CA ALA A 503 28.08 8.31 -11.11
C ALA A 503 29.14 8.37 -12.24
N GLN A 504 28.80 8.91 -13.41
CA GLN A 504 29.69 9.12 -14.52
C GLN A 504 30.49 10.44 -14.46
N GLY A 505 30.31 11.21 -13.39
CA GLY A 505 30.95 12.53 -13.23
C GLY A 505 30.29 13.64 -14.06
N THR A 506 29.11 13.40 -14.62
CA THR A 506 28.39 14.38 -15.47
C THR A 506 27.39 15.17 -14.64
N LEU A 507 27.33 16.51 -14.84
CA LEU A 507 26.29 17.35 -14.25
C LEU A 507 24.97 17.06 -14.95
N VAL A 508 23.95 16.67 -14.15
CA VAL A 508 22.63 16.26 -14.59
C VAL A 508 21.55 16.83 -13.67
N GLY A 509 20.29 16.69 -14.05
CA GLY A 509 19.14 17.12 -13.27
C GLY A 509 18.11 17.87 -14.10
N MET A 510 16.98 18.18 -13.48
CA MET A 510 15.87 18.86 -14.16
C MET A 510 16.28 20.23 -14.70
N ASP A 511 16.98 21.03 -13.89
CA ASP A 511 17.44 22.36 -14.29
C ASP A 511 18.48 22.28 -15.42
N VAL A 512 19.34 21.28 -15.39
CA VAL A 512 20.36 21.05 -16.41
C VAL A 512 19.73 20.67 -17.75
N GLU A 513 18.70 19.80 -17.74
CA GLU A 513 17.96 19.45 -18.94
C GLU A 513 17.21 20.63 -19.53
N LEU A 514 16.49 21.39 -18.70
CA LEU A 514 15.72 22.56 -19.14
C LEU A 514 16.64 23.68 -19.65
N ALA A 515 17.77 23.94 -18.98
CA ALA A 515 18.76 24.91 -19.43
C ALA A 515 19.36 24.56 -20.80
N GLY A 516 19.64 23.29 -21.03
CA GLY A 516 20.12 22.82 -22.34
C GLY A 516 19.08 22.93 -23.45
N ARG A 517 17.80 22.81 -23.14
CA ARG A 517 16.71 23.05 -24.10
C ARG A 517 16.60 24.54 -24.42
N LEU A 518 16.60 25.38 -23.39
CA LEU A 518 16.53 26.82 -23.53
C LEU A 518 17.71 27.36 -24.36
N ALA A 519 18.94 26.89 -24.12
CA ALA A 519 20.12 27.29 -24.89
C ALA A 519 19.96 26.97 -26.38
N ARG A 520 19.43 25.79 -26.73
CA ARG A 520 19.15 25.43 -28.12
C ARG A 520 18.11 26.34 -28.76
N ASP A 521 17.02 26.64 -28.02
CA ASP A 521 15.94 27.48 -28.51
C ASP A 521 16.37 28.96 -28.62
N LEU A 522 17.35 29.41 -27.83
CA LEU A 522 18.03 30.69 -27.97
C LEU A 522 19.02 30.71 -29.16
N GLY A 523 19.35 29.55 -29.73
CA GLY A 523 20.31 29.42 -30.85
C GLY A 523 21.77 29.53 -30.44
N VAL A 524 22.14 29.10 -29.21
CA VAL A 524 23.52 29.09 -28.73
C VAL A 524 24.07 27.67 -28.61
N ALA A 525 25.36 27.50 -28.79
CA ALA A 525 25.99 26.18 -28.93
C ALA A 525 26.23 25.47 -27.60
N SER A 526 26.33 26.20 -26.47
CA SER A 526 26.70 25.59 -25.18
C SER A 526 26.03 26.26 -23.98
N VAL A 527 26.12 25.57 -22.84
CA VAL A 527 25.71 26.11 -21.53
C VAL A 527 26.97 26.17 -20.64
N GLU A 528 27.21 27.31 -20.01
CA GLU A 528 28.20 27.48 -18.94
C GLU A 528 27.49 27.39 -17.59
N PHE A 529 27.62 26.27 -16.87
CA PHE A 529 27.14 26.13 -15.51
C PHE A 529 28.12 26.72 -14.52
N VAL A 530 27.67 27.68 -13.72
CA VAL A 530 28.44 28.39 -12.70
C VAL A 530 28.01 27.95 -11.33
N ALA A 531 28.93 27.38 -10.54
CA ALA A 531 28.61 26.97 -9.17
C ALA A 531 28.36 28.18 -8.29
N LEU A 532 27.21 28.20 -7.62
CA LEU A 532 26.79 29.27 -6.71
C LEU A 532 26.54 28.70 -5.32
N ARG A 533 26.51 29.59 -4.34
CA ARG A 533 25.98 29.35 -3.00
C ARG A 533 24.67 30.14 -2.84
N TRP A 534 23.82 29.72 -1.94
CA TRP A 534 22.55 30.39 -1.69
C TRP A 534 22.72 31.87 -1.29
N ASP A 535 23.72 32.17 -0.47
CA ASP A 535 24.03 33.51 0.01
C ASP A 535 24.62 34.44 -1.08
N THR A 536 25.18 33.89 -2.15
CA THR A 536 25.77 34.67 -3.25
C THR A 536 24.89 34.74 -4.49
N LEU A 537 23.74 34.04 -4.49
CA LEU A 537 22.86 33.93 -5.67
C LEU A 537 22.36 35.30 -6.12
N GLY A 538 21.78 36.08 -5.22
CA GLY A 538 21.24 37.41 -5.53
C GLY A 538 22.28 38.32 -6.16
N LEU A 539 23.49 38.38 -5.56
CA LEU A 539 24.62 39.15 -6.08
C LEU A 539 25.08 38.67 -7.47
N ALA A 540 25.22 37.36 -7.66
CA ALA A 540 25.68 36.79 -8.93
C ALA A 540 24.71 37.10 -10.09
N VAL A 541 23.40 37.09 -9.82
CA VAL A 541 22.37 37.44 -10.80
C VAL A 541 22.34 38.93 -11.03
N SER A 542 22.33 39.77 -9.99
CA SER A 542 22.23 41.23 -10.10
C SER A 542 23.42 41.87 -10.80
N GLU A 543 24.63 41.33 -10.60
CA GLU A 543 25.85 41.75 -11.27
C GLU A 543 26.02 41.18 -12.71
N GLY A 544 25.12 40.25 -13.13
CA GLY A 544 25.21 39.62 -14.45
C GLY A 544 26.36 38.62 -14.58
N ARG A 545 26.86 38.07 -13.49
CA ARG A 545 27.87 36.98 -13.53
C ARG A 545 27.27 35.70 -14.09
N VAL A 546 25.96 35.51 -13.88
CA VAL A 546 25.14 34.51 -14.55
C VAL A 546 23.95 35.19 -15.24
N ASP A 547 23.46 34.63 -16.34
CA ASP A 547 22.30 35.12 -17.05
C ASP A 547 21.00 34.76 -16.30
N MET A 548 21.00 33.58 -15.69
CA MET A 548 19.84 33.04 -14.96
C MET A 548 20.20 31.91 -14.00
N MET A 549 19.24 31.57 -13.14
CA MET A 549 19.21 30.32 -12.38
C MET A 549 17.82 29.73 -12.37
N MET A 550 17.70 28.40 -12.44
CA MET A 550 16.41 27.70 -12.49
C MET A 550 15.96 27.18 -11.10
N SER A 551 14.69 26.88 -11.00
CA SER A 551 14.04 26.27 -9.83
C SER A 551 14.35 26.96 -8.49
N VAL A 552 14.47 28.29 -8.52
CA VAL A 552 14.71 29.10 -7.31
C VAL A 552 13.35 29.32 -6.61
N PRO A 553 13.24 28.94 -5.32
CA PRO A 553 12.00 29.20 -4.56
C PRO A 553 11.71 30.71 -4.45
N TYR A 554 10.45 31.07 -4.48
CA TYR A 554 10.03 32.46 -4.34
C TYR A 554 10.23 32.94 -2.91
N VAL A 555 11.10 33.95 -2.77
CA VAL A 555 11.32 34.70 -1.52
C VAL A 555 11.35 36.19 -1.82
N ALA A 556 10.73 36.99 -0.96
CA ALA A 556 10.57 38.41 -1.20
C ALA A 556 11.90 39.16 -1.29
N GLU A 557 12.89 38.72 -0.54
CA GLU A 557 14.24 39.28 -0.55
C GLU A 557 14.86 39.26 -1.94
N LEU A 558 14.78 38.13 -2.62
CA LEU A 558 15.30 38.03 -3.99
C LEU A 558 14.52 38.78 -5.02
N LEU A 559 13.21 39.06 -4.79
CA LEU A 559 12.40 39.91 -5.67
C LEU A 559 12.89 41.35 -5.70
N LEU A 560 13.59 41.79 -4.67
CA LEU A 560 14.20 43.14 -4.66
C LEU A 560 15.43 43.20 -5.56
N GLU A 561 16.15 42.13 -5.77
CA GLU A 561 17.42 42.08 -6.49
C GLU A 561 17.30 41.50 -7.92
N ALA A 562 16.33 40.61 -8.14
CA ALA A 562 16.18 39.83 -9.36
C ALA A 562 14.71 39.82 -9.84
N ARG A 563 14.48 39.36 -11.06
CA ARG A 563 13.15 39.08 -11.62
C ARG A 563 12.91 37.59 -11.71
N PHE A 564 11.73 37.16 -11.24
CA PHE A 564 11.29 35.78 -11.32
C PHE A 564 10.39 35.57 -12.53
N SER A 565 10.52 34.43 -13.18
CA SER A 565 9.54 33.93 -14.16
C SER A 565 8.26 33.43 -13.47
N THR A 566 7.23 33.11 -14.23
CA THR A 566 6.14 32.25 -13.73
C THR A 566 6.70 30.91 -13.18
N PRO A 567 6.14 30.37 -12.07
CA PRO A 567 6.68 29.17 -11.46
C PRO A 567 6.55 27.96 -12.41
N HIS A 568 7.60 27.17 -12.53
CA HIS A 568 7.60 25.92 -13.29
C HIS A 568 7.68 24.67 -12.40
N VAL A 569 7.92 24.87 -11.11
CA VAL A 569 7.77 23.87 -10.05
C VAL A 569 6.74 24.42 -9.06
N ASP A 570 5.62 23.69 -8.87
CA ASP A 570 4.63 23.99 -7.83
C ASP A 570 5.05 23.31 -6.53
N GLY A 571 6.16 23.81 -5.97
CA GLY A 571 6.83 23.20 -4.84
C GLY A 571 6.12 23.43 -3.50
N HIS A 572 6.45 22.60 -2.54
CA HIS A 572 5.96 22.67 -1.16
C HIS A 572 7.11 22.69 -0.17
N VAL A 573 6.86 23.27 1.01
CA VAL A 573 7.83 23.22 2.10
C VAL A 573 7.88 21.81 2.65
N GLY A 574 9.05 21.18 2.57
CA GLY A 574 9.35 19.87 3.15
C GLY A 574 10.19 20.01 4.41
N PHE A 575 9.86 19.23 5.41
CA PHE A 575 10.61 19.07 6.65
C PHE A 575 11.42 17.79 6.54
N VAL A 576 12.73 17.88 6.34
CA VAL A 576 13.62 16.72 6.36
C VAL A 576 13.98 16.41 7.80
N VAL A 577 13.54 15.27 8.29
CA VAL A 577 13.66 14.83 9.68
C VAL A 577 14.34 13.46 9.75
N ARG A 578 14.85 13.07 10.91
CA ARG A 578 15.26 11.69 11.15
C ARG A 578 14.05 10.77 11.03
N ASP A 579 14.20 9.61 10.40
CA ASP A 579 13.10 8.70 10.08
C ASP A 579 12.26 8.31 11.32
N GLU A 580 12.90 8.13 12.46
CA GLU A 580 12.25 7.86 13.76
C GLU A 580 11.28 8.97 14.22
N ARG A 581 11.47 10.21 13.74
CA ARG A 581 10.66 11.38 14.11
C ARG A 581 9.64 11.80 13.03
N ARG A 582 9.54 11.09 11.93
CA ARG A 582 8.65 11.46 10.81
C ARG A 582 7.19 11.64 11.23
N HIS A 583 6.70 10.81 12.16
CA HIS A 583 5.33 10.90 12.67
C HIS A 583 5.07 12.15 13.50
N ASP A 584 6.11 12.71 14.18
CA ASP A 584 5.99 13.96 14.94
C ASP A 584 5.70 15.15 14.02
N PHE A 585 6.16 15.07 12.76
CA PHE A 585 6.05 16.13 11.75
C PHE A 585 4.92 15.88 10.73
N ALA A 586 4.24 14.73 10.78
CA ALA A 586 3.24 14.33 9.78
C ALA A 586 2.01 15.25 9.74
N THR A 587 1.63 15.82 10.88
CA THR A 587 0.47 16.72 10.97
C THR A 587 0.78 17.94 11.84
N LEU A 588 0.10 19.06 11.56
CA LEU A 588 0.19 20.26 12.41
C LEU A 588 -0.24 19.99 13.87
N GLU A 589 -1.17 19.04 14.07
CA GLU A 589 -1.58 18.62 15.43
C GLU A 589 -0.45 17.93 16.17
N HIS A 590 0.30 17.03 15.51
CA HIS A 590 1.45 16.36 16.11
C HIS A 590 2.57 17.35 16.41
N LEU A 591 2.87 18.26 15.48
CA LEU A 591 3.85 19.32 15.67
C LEU A 591 3.54 20.20 16.90
N ARG A 592 2.27 20.56 17.11
CA ARG A 592 1.84 21.35 18.28
C ARG A 592 2.10 20.65 19.61
N LYS A 593 2.22 19.33 19.64
CA LYS A 593 2.57 18.56 20.85
C LYS A 593 4.05 18.69 21.24
N LEU A 594 4.92 19.10 20.30
CA LEU A 594 6.36 19.23 20.53
C LEU A 594 6.77 20.48 21.33
N ARG A 595 5.89 21.46 21.50
CA ARG A 595 6.09 22.74 22.21
C ARG A 595 7.20 23.63 21.66
N ARG A 596 8.36 23.08 21.31
CA ARG A 596 9.52 23.77 20.75
C ARG A 596 10.13 22.93 19.63
N VAL A 597 10.51 23.59 18.52
CA VAL A 597 11.12 22.96 17.35
C VAL A 597 12.23 23.85 16.82
N THR A 598 13.40 23.27 16.55
CA THR A 598 14.52 23.97 15.92
C THR A 598 14.60 23.59 14.45
N LEU A 599 14.42 24.57 13.57
CA LEU A 599 14.41 24.41 12.13
C LEU A 599 15.72 24.92 11.51
N GLY A 600 16.35 24.07 10.69
CA GLY A 600 17.53 24.42 9.91
C GLY A 600 17.14 25.08 8.59
N LEU A 601 17.71 26.22 8.29
CA LEU A 601 17.59 26.93 7.01
C LEU A 601 18.94 26.96 6.30
N MET A 602 18.96 26.91 4.98
CA MET A 602 20.20 26.99 4.20
C MET A 602 20.72 28.40 4.04
N VAL A 603 19.87 29.40 4.27
CA VAL A 603 20.16 30.82 4.21
C VAL A 603 19.07 31.55 5.00
N GLU A 604 19.38 32.71 5.54
CA GLU A 604 18.40 33.57 6.20
C GLU A 604 17.46 34.19 5.17
N PHE A 605 16.19 33.86 5.29
CA PHE A 605 15.11 34.49 4.57
C PHE A 605 14.03 34.95 5.58
N PRO A 606 14.07 36.20 6.05
CA PRO A 606 13.14 36.70 7.06
C PRO A 606 11.65 36.53 6.69
N THR A 607 11.31 36.65 5.41
CA THR A 607 9.94 36.41 4.95
C THR A 607 9.53 34.94 5.03
N LEU A 608 10.43 34.01 4.74
CA LEU A 608 10.19 32.57 4.92
C LEU A 608 10.03 32.22 6.40
N GLU A 609 10.92 32.75 7.25
CA GLU A 609 10.85 32.55 8.70
C GLU A 609 9.53 33.03 9.27
N THR A 610 9.07 34.23 8.87
CA THR A 610 7.77 34.79 9.27
C THR A 610 6.63 33.87 8.85
N ARG A 611 6.60 33.42 7.59
CA ARG A 611 5.59 32.49 7.10
C ARG A 611 5.61 31.15 7.82
N LEU A 612 6.80 30.61 8.16
CA LEU A 612 6.92 29.38 8.93
C LEU A 612 6.43 29.56 10.37
N ARG A 613 6.68 30.70 11.03
CA ARG A 613 6.13 31.02 12.36
C ARG A 613 4.60 31.13 12.33
N GLU A 614 4.03 31.74 11.29
CA GLU A 614 2.58 31.83 11.10
C GLU A 614 1.99 30.43 10.88
N TYR A 615 2.59 29.64 10.01
CA TYR A 615 2.15 28.28 9.69
C TYR A 615 2.23 27.35 10.91
N LEU A 616 3.28 27.47 11.71
CA LEU A 616 3.50 26.72 12.93
C LEU A 616 2.97 27.44 14.18
N SER A 617 1.91 28.26 14.02
CA SER A 617 1.35 29.00 15.12
C SER A 617 1.02 28.13 16.33
N GLY A 618 1.44 28.59 17.53
CA GLY A 618 1.29 27.82 18.78
C GLY A 618 2.46 26.92 19.13
N ILE A 619 3.55 26.94 18.34
CA ILE A 619 4.80 26.22 18.59
C ILE A 619 5.91 27.27 18.75
N ASP A 620 6.82 27.05 19.71
CA ASP A 620 8.03 27.87 19.82
C ASP A 620 9.04 27.39 18.76
N VAL A 621 9.32 28.24 17.76
CA VAL A 621 10.16 27.90 16.61
C VAL A 621 11.45 28.70 16.65
N ASP A 622 12.57 27.99 16.76
CA ASP A 622 13.91 28.54 16.58
C ASP A 622 14.43 28.24 15.17
N PHE A 623 15.15 29.19 14.58
CA PHE A 623 15.81 29.00 13.28
C PHE A 623 17.33 28.97 13.45
N VAL A 624 17.97 28.08 12.74
CA VAL A 624 19.44 27.94 12.69
C VAL A 624 19.87 27.88 11.23
N VAL A 625 20.80 28.76 10.85
CA VAL A 625 21.39 28.70 9.51
C VAL A 625 22.40 27.58 9.45
N VAL A 626 22.20 26.67 8.49
CA VAL A 626 23.05 25.49 8.27
C VAL A 626 24.16 25.87 7.28
N ASP A 627 25.41 25.53 7.62
CA ASP A 627 26.53 25.79 6.73
C ASP A 627 26.42 24.99 5.44
N THR A 628 26.29 25.68 4.32
CA THR A 628 26.24 25.13 2.97
C THR A 628 27.50 25.44 2.16
N SER A 629 28.57 25.85 2.80
CA SER A 629 29.85 26.21 2.14
C SER A 629 30.48 25.06 1.35
N GLN A 630 30.22 23.82 1.78
CA GLN A 630 30.64 22.59 1.12
C GLN A 630 29.56 21.96 0.21
N GLY A 631 28.48 22.68 -0.08
CA GLY A 631 27.29 22.19 -0.81
C GLY A 631 26.16 21.77 0.13
N MET A 632 25.31 20.87 -0.32
CA MET A 632 24.18 20.38 0.50
C MET A 632 24.70 19.61 1.72
N PRO A 633 24.09 19.82 2.92
CA PRO A 633 24.51 19.12 4.15
C PRO A 633 24.35 17.61 3.98
N ARG A 634 25.26 16.84 4.55
CA ARG A 634 25.22 15.37 4.53
C ARG A 634 24.42 14.78 5.70
N GLU A 635 24.27 15.52 6.75
CA GLU A 635 23.56 15.13 7.98
C GLU A 635 22.83 16.34 8.57
N LEU A 636 21.77 16.08 9.33
CA LEU A 636 21.15 17.13 10.16
C LEU A 636 22.16 17.57 11.24
N PRO A 637 22.41 18.88 11.38
CA PRO A 637 23.26 19.39 12.45
C PRO A 637 22.73 19.00 13.83
N ALA A 638 23.63 18.88 14.80
CA ALA A 638 23.25 18.59 16.18
C ALA A 638 22.33 19.69 16.72
N GLY A 639 21.21 19.31 17.34
CA GLY A 639 20.22 20.23 17.88
C GLY A 639 19.20 20.77 16.86
N VAL A 640 19.31 20.41 15.58
CA VAL A 640 18.29 20.72 14.55
C VAL A 640 17.30 19.57 14.47
N ASP A 641 16.02 19.88 14.60
CA ASP A 641 14.93 18.90 14.54
C ASP A 641 14.51 18.57 13.11
N ALA A 642 14.49 19.59 12.24
CA ALA A 642 14.16 19.43 10.82
C ALA A 642 14.94 20.42 9.95
N LEU A 643 15.35 20.00 8.77
CA LEU A 643 15.91 20.88 7.74
C LEU A 643 14.79 21.28 6.76
N ILE A 644 14.63 22.57 6.51
CA ILE A 644 13.62 23.12 5.61
C ILE A 644 14.19 23.19 4.19
N MET A 645 13.48 22.55 3.27
CA MET A 645 13.77 22.63 1.83
C MET A 645 12.50 22.38 1.00
N LEU A 646 12.60 22.49 -0.31
CA LEU A 646 11.52 22.01 -1.18
C LEU A 646 11.32 20.51 -0.93
N ALA A 647 10.07 20.06 -0.81
CA ALA A 647 9.75 18.66 -0.54
C ALA A 647 10.32 17.73 -1.61
N GLU A 648 10.33 18.17 -2.87
CA GLU A 648 10.92 17.48 -4.01
C GLU A 648 12.44 17.29 -3.83
N ALA A 649 13.12 18.34 -3.36
CA ALA A 649 14.55 18.28 -3.08
C ALA A 649 14.85 17.41 -1.85
N GLY A 650 14.02 17.51 -0.82
CA GLY A 650 14.13 16.69 0.40
C GLY A 650 13.95 15.22 0.10
N ALA A 651 12.94 14.86 -0.70
CA ALA A 651 12.71 13.48 -1.12
C ALA A 651 13.91 12.92 -1.91
N ALA A 652 14.42 13.67 -2.88
CA ALA A 652 15.59 13.24 -3.64
C ALA A 652 16.86 13.18 -2.78
N TRP A 653 17.03 14.10 -1.81
CA TRP A 653 18.15 14.07 -0.87
C TRP A 653 18.07 12.85 0.06
N SER A 654 16.89 12.49 0.55
CA SER A 654 16.68 11.30 1.40
C SER A 654 17.02 10.00 0.67
N LEU A 655 16.93 9.96 -0.67
CA LEU A 655 17.38 8.81 -1.45
C LEU A 655 18.89 8.53 -1.31
N LEU A 656 19.71 9.51 -0.98
CA LEU A 656 21.12 9.32 -0.66
C LEU A 656 21.39 9.17 0.84
N HIS A 657 20.39 9.48 1.67
CA HIS A 657 20.46 9.52 3.13
C HIS A 657 19.24 8.84 3.74
N PRO A 658 19.12 7.50 3.61
CA PRO A 658 17.88 6.76 3.93
C PRO A 658 17.50 6.77 5.42
N GLN A 659 18.38 7.25 6.30
CA GLN A 659 18.07 7.50 7.71
C GLN A 659 17.22 8.75 7.95
N TYR A 660 16.88 9.49 6.89
CA TYR A 660 16.06 10.69 6.94
C TYR A 660 14.84 10.55 6.03
N SER A 661 13.74 11.12 6.45
CA SER A 661 12.49 11.23 5.67
C SER A 661 12.14 12.68 5.42
N VAL A 662 11.53 12.97 4.27
CA VAL A 662 10.88 14.25 4.06
C VAL A 662 9.40 14.13 4.43
N VAL A 663 8.91 15.11 5.16
CA VAL A 663 7.52 15.18 5.59
C VAL A 663 6.93 16.52 5.19
N VAL A 664 5.72 16.49 4.65
CA VAL A 664 4.92 17.69 4.36
C VAL A 664 3.72 17.68 5.31
N PRO A 665 3.69 18.57 6.32
CA PRO A 665 2.63 18.52 7.35
C PRO A 665 1.24 18.72 6.76
N GLN A 666 0.31 17.87 7.17
CA GLN A 666 -1.08 17.90 6.77
C GLN A 666 -1.96 18.59 7.84
N PRO A 667 -3.19 19.12 7.53
CA PRO A 667 -3.91 19.00 6.26
C PRO A 667 -3.62 20.13 5.24
N GLU A 668 -2.83 21.12 5.58
CA GLU A 668 -2.60 22.30 4.74
C GLU A 668 -1.12 22.42 4.38
N PRO A 669 -0.63 21.74 3.31
CA PRO A 669 0.74 21.86 2.87
C PRO A 669 1.14 23.31 2.55
N LEU A 670 2.24 23.78 3.10
CA LEU A 670 2.74 25.13 2.82
C LEU A 670 3.37 25.17 1.42
N ARG A 671 2.75 25.89 0.49
CA ARG A 671 3.27 26.03 -0.88
C ARG A 671 4.51 26.89 -0.92
N TRP A 672 5.47 26.44 -1.70
CA TRP A 672 6.71 27.16 -1.96
C TRP A 672 7.10 27.02 -3.45
N PRO A 673 6.39 27.72 -4.35
CA PRO A 673 6.64 27.58 -5.77
C PRO A 673 8.03 28.07 -6.14
N ALA A 674 8.62 27.50 -7.20
CA ALA A 674 9.93 27.85 -7.70
C ALA A 674 9.89 28.24 -9.19
N GLY A 675 10.68 29.24 -9.54
CA GLY A 675 10.75 29.82 -10.87
C GLY A 675 12.19 30.01 -11.36
N VAL A 676 12.32 30.60 -12.53
CA VAL A 676 13.60 31.03 -13.08
C VAL A 676 13.88 32.46 -12.63
N VAL A 677 15.09 32.70 -12.15
CA VAL A 677 15.57 34.00 -11.71
C VAL A 677 16.50 34.57 -12.77
N THR A 678 16.25 35.79 -13.17
CA THR A 678 17.04 36.56 -14.13
C THR A 678 17.38 37.94 -13.55
N ARG A 679 18.36 38.61 -14.15
CA ARG A 679 18.74 39.98 -13.78
C ARG A 679 17.56 40.94 -14.04
N LYS A 680 17.25 41.83 -13.11
CA LYS A 680 16.17 42.84 -13.28
C LYS A 680 16.33 43.68 -14.56
N ALA A 681 17.56 44.05 -14.90
CA ALA A 681 17.88 44.82 -16.07
C ALA A 681 17.80 44.04 -17.40
N SER A 682 17.60 42.71 -17.37
CA SER A 682 17.49 41.85 -18.55
C SER A 682 16.04 41.51 -18.86
N ALA A 683 15.21 42.54 -19.11
CA ALA A 683 13.76 42.38 -19.33
C ALA A 683 13.44 41.50 -20.54
N ASP A 684 14.20 41.65 -21.63
CA ASP A 684 14.10 40.85 -22.86
C ASP A 684 14.30 39.34 -22.62
N LEU A 685 15.33 38.97 -21.84
CA LEU A 685 15.56 37.61 -21.45
C LEU A 685 14.43 37.09 -20.54
N ALA A 686 13.99 37.87 -19.58
CA ALA A 686 12.93 37.47 -18.64
C ALA A 686 11.61 37.21 -19.37
N GLU A 687 11.19 38.08 -20.31
CA GLU A 687 9.99 37.89 -21.13
C GLU A 687 10.12 36.63 -22.01
N PHE A 688 11.26 36.45 -22.66
CA PHE A 688 11.51 35.23 -23.45
C PHE A 688 11.43 33.99 -22.62
N VAL A 689 11.98 33.97 -21.41
CA VAL A 689 11.96 32.81 -20.51
C VAL A 689 10.52 32.52 -20.05
N ASP A 690 9.72 33.54 -19.76
CA ASP A 690 8.30 33.37 -19.38
C ASP A 690 7.49 32.73 -20.52
N ASP A 691 7.57 33.30 -21.73
CA ASP A 691 6.89 32.77 -22.92
C ASP A 691 7.37 31.36 -23.26
N TRP A 692 8.68 31.15 -23.18
CA TRP A 692 9.27 29.83 -23.39
C TRP A 692 8.75 28.79 -22.39
N LEU A 693 8.69 29.13 -21.10
CA LEU A 693 8.12 28.24 -20.07
C LEU A 693 6.65 27.93 -20.33
N LEU A 694 5.87 28.92 -20.77
CA LEU A 694 4.47 28.69 -21.14
C LEU A 694 4.35 27.64 -22.24
N VAL A 695 5.16 27.76 -23.30
CA VAL A 695 5.20 26.79 -24.40
C VAL A 695 5.67 25.42 -23.92
N GLN A 696 6.72 25.36 -23.10
CA GLN A 696 7.25 24.07 -22.59
C GLN A 696 6.27 23.36 -21.64
N LYS A 697 5.49 24.12 -20.84
CA LYS A 697 4.41 23.56 -20.02
C LYS A 697 3.28 23.02 -20.88
N ALA A 698 2.80 23.82 -21.85
CA ALA A 698 1.71 23.43 -22.75
C ALA A 698 2.06 22.19 -23.58
N SER A 699 3.33 22.04 -23.98
CA SER A 699 3.82 20.87 -24.73
C SER A 699 4.16 19.66 -23.83
N GLY A 700 3.97 19.77 -22.51
CA GLY A 700 4.26 18.72 -21.53
C GLY A 700 5.75 18.43 -21.33
N VAL A 701 6.65 19.30 -21.77
CA VAL A 701 8.11 19.12 -21.58
C VAL A 701 8.49 19.23 -20.11
N VAL A 702 7.96 20.27 -19.43
CA VAL A 702 8.20 20.47 -17.99
C VAL A 702 7.67 19.28 -17.19
N SER A 703 6.46 18.82 -17.49
CA SER A 703 5.87 17.65 -16.80
C SER A 703 6.70 16.39 -17.02
N ARG A 704 7.15 16.11 -18.24
CA ARG A 704 8.03 14.94 -18.49
C ARG A 704 9.38 15.04 -17.78
N ALA A 705 9.96 16.25 -17.70
CA ALA A 705 11.20 16.44 -16.95
C ALA A 705 10.97 16.24 -15.44
N TYR A 706 9.85 16.73 -14.92
CA TYR A 706 9.43 16.52 -13.53
C TYR A 706 9.20 15.03 -13.25
N ASP A 707 8.43 14.34 -14.10
CA ASP A 707 8.20 12.89 -14.00
C ASP A 707 9.51 12.09 -13.98
N TYR A 708 10.47 12.46 -14.83
CA TYR A 708 11.75 11.77 -14.89
C TYR A 708 12.63 12.05 -13.66
N TRP A 709 12.87 13.32 -13.34
CA TRP A 709 13.86 13.71 -12.33
C TRP A 709 13.32 13.69 -10.91
N VAL A 710 12.08 14.17 -10.70
CA VAL A 710 11.47 14.34 -9.38
C VAL A 710 10.70 13.10 -8.95
N LEU A 711 9.82 12.57 -9.81
CA LEU A 711 9.04 11.37 -9.52
C LEU A 711 9.80 10.06 -9.84
N GLY A 712 11.00 10.13 -10.43
CA GLY A 712 11.83 8.97 -10.73
C GLY A 712 11.28 8.00 -11.78
N LYS A 713 10.20 8.36 -12.49
CA LYS A 713 9.51 7.46 -13.44
C LYS A 713 10.38 6.97 -14.60
N GLY A 714 11.47 7.65 -14.93
CA GLY A 714 12.37 7.28 -16.02
C GLY A 714 13.71 6.71 -15.56
N GLY A 715 14.12 6.92 -14.31
CA GLY A 715 15.38 6.38 -13.76
C GLY A 715 15.38 4.85 -13.66
N GLN A 716 14.22 4.26 -13.52
CA GLN A 716 14.02 2.80 -13.51
C GLN A 716 14.03 2.18 -14.92
N ALA A 717 13.70 2.95 -15.95
CA ALA A 717 13.56 2.46 -17.34
C ALA A 717 14.88 2.13 -18.04
N THR A 718 16.03 2.50 -17.50
CA THR A 718 17.34 2.31 -18.15
C THR A 718 17.96 0.93 -17.93
N ARG A 719 17.52 0.17 -16.93
CA ARG A 719 17.81 -1.27 -16.87
C ARG A 719 16.76 -2.01 -17.68
N LYS A 720 17.07 -2.30 -18.96
CA LYS A 720 16.28 -3.25 -19.74
C LYS A 720 16.11 -4.49 -18.87
N ARG A 721 14.86 -4.75 -18.44
CA ARG A 721 14.52 -5.85 -17.56
C ARG A 721 15.02 -7.17 -18.15
N TRP A 722 15.53 -8.07 -17.31
CA TRP A 722 15.86 -9.43 -17.72
C TRP A 722 14.62 -10.14 -18.26
N THR A 723 14.70 -10.65 -19.49
CA THR A 723 13.64 -11.44 -20.11
C THR A 723 14.26 -12.65 -20.77
N ILE A 724 13.53 -13.76 -20.79
CA ILE A 724 14.01 -14.97 -21.45
C ILE A 724 14.21 -14.71 -22.94
N LEU A 725 13.33 -13.93 -23.55
CA LEU A 725 13.37 -13.61 -24.97
C LEU A 725 14.68 -12.90 -25.37
N ARG A 726 15.10 -11.90 -24.58
CA ARG A 726 16.28 -11.09 -24.88
C ARG A 726 17.57 -11.66 -24.29
N ASP A 727 17.55 -12.05 -22.99
CA ASP A 727 18.77 -12.32 -22.25
C ASP A 727 19.19 -13.79 -22.31
N VAL A 728 18.25 -14.70 -22.68
CA VAL A 728 18.53 -16.13 -22.86
C VAL A 728 18.55 -16.51 -24.34
N LEU A 729 17.56 -16.05 -25.12
CA LEU A 729 17.39 -16.44 -26.53
C LEU A 729 18.03 -15.43 -27.50
N GLY A 730 18.45 -14.25 -27.04
CA GLY A 730 19.03 -13.21 -27.90
C GLY A 730 18.05 -12.59 -28.90
N TRP A 731 16.73 -12.79 -28.71
CA TRP A 731 15.69 -12.27 -29.60
C TRP A 731 15.15 -10.94 -29.04
N GLY A 732 15.28 -9.84 -29.78
CA GLY A 732 14.74 -8.54 -29.40
C GLY A 732 15.84 -7.48 -29.11
N GLY A 733 16.81 -7.39 -30.03
CA GLY A 733 17.75 -6.28 -30.11
C GLY A 733 17.15 -5.03 -30.74
#